data_c5fa5464b463a1dbe6f2fa43d844caf4
#
_entry.id   c5fa5464b463a1dbe6f2fa43d844caf4
#
_cell.length_a   1.000
_cell.length_b   1.000
_cell.length_c   1.000
_cell.angle_alpha   90.00
_cell.angle_beta   90.00
_cell.angle_gamma   90.00
#
_symmetry.space_group_name_H-M   'P 1'
#
loop_
_entity.id
_entity.type
_entity.pdbx_description
1 polymer ?
#
loop_
_entity_poly.entity_id
_entity_poly.type
_entity_poly.pdbx_seq_one_letter_code
_entity_poly.pdbx_strand_id
1 'polypeptide(L)'
;MANIHLNNRFFGENFEKRRYSDKFVFLYKMKRFLLYISALMLMALSISCSTTRALQDGEFRLAKNKVEILNDKEFNPNSLTPYIKQKHRGWTPMQYVYNWTTGKGNGWDRFVQKIGAAPVVYNPDMVESSIENMTNHLEYLGYYGSSVDRKIKVNRRNVSVTYLVSLGKQYEIKSLDIVLPEYGDFAADFLADTASMTVRAGTYLSEAALEKETVRSSTAMRNKGYYDFSKNHYFFEADTLTIPGSALLQLTVNEYTRNETPADAEPIRKFYFDSVSINYPQSLKIRDKVLTGLNTIIPGNIYNESQVKNTYHRLSALSIFSSVNVGMTQTDTNKVSSSIALTQSKMQGFKVNLETSINSTGLFGVSPQISYYHKNIFRGGEWLNLSFMGNFQFRFNDNVRSDEFGVSAGLSFPKFFPLPYRLFKEAIPRTDVKLSYNYQNRPEYTRNIISATYGYTGNIREKFFYQVYPMQINIVNLFNMDQVFYDTLANDPFLRNAYQNHFDLGSGGMLYYTTNSEAIPRTSFFYTRLQLDIAGNILSLFKPAMRKDANGSGMIWDTPFSQFVRGEITLGKTWIFGKNDGQSIATRLLMGAGYAYGNSSALPFEKHFYGGGANSLRGWQARTVGPGLAPMDKSFVIPNQTGDMRLEANIEYRFNIFWKFAGAVFADAGNVWTLQERNSEEKNEGFFRWNTFGKSIAANWGAGLRLNFGFLLLRLDLGLKVHDPARSDKWVRPDLWFKRDGYALHFGVGYPF
;
A
#
# COMPACT_ATOMS: atom_id res chain seq x y z
N MET A 1 -62.55 8.95 -34.52
CA MET A 1 -61.48 8.87 -33.50
C MET A 1 -61.52 7.52 -32.77
N ALA A 2 -61.38 6.41 -33.44
CA ALA A 2 -61.44 5.09 -32.80
C ALA A 2 -60.46 4.04 -33.43
N ASN A 3 -59.38 4.46 -34.10
CA ASN A 3 -58.48 3.54 -34.78
C ASN A 3 -56.96 3.78 -34.50
N ILE A 4 -56.62 4.52 -33.42
CA ILE A 4 -55.21 4.79 -33.07
C ILE A 4 -54.76 4.04 -31.80
N HIS A 5 -55.66 3.46 -31.02
CA HIS A 5 -55.29 2.78 -29.75
C HIS A 5 -54.94 1.29 -29.85
N LEU A 6 -55.16 0.66 -30.99
CA LEU A 6 -54.91 -0.79 -31.14
C LEU A 6 -53.49 -1.13 -31.70
N ASN A 7 -52.79 -0.19 -32.30
CA ASN A 7 -51.46 -0.47 -32.86
C ASN A 7 -50.29 -0.35 -31.86
N ASN A 8 -50.47 0.30 -30.68
CA ASN A 8 -49.39 0.43 -29.72
C ASN A 8 -49.23 -0.79 -28.77
N ARG A 9 -50.25 -1.64 -28.65
CA ARG A 9 -50.09 -2.89 -27.87
C ARG A 9 -49.36 -3.99 -28.62
N PHE A 10 -49.50 -4.07 -29.94
CA PHE A 10 -48.81 -5.08 -30.76
C PHE A 10 -47.30 -4.81 -30.93
N PHE A 11 -46.87 -3.56 -30.91
CA PHE A 11 -45.44 -3.21 -30.95
C PHE A 11 -44.71 -3.43 -29.60
N GLY A 12 -45.38 -3.25 -28.50
CA GLY A 12 -44.81 -3.48 -27.15
C GLY A 12 -44.56 -4.96 -26.86
N GLU A 13 -45.49 -5.85 -27.16
CA GLU A 13 -45.35 -7.30 -26.92
C GLU A 13 -44.30 -7.98 -27.81
N ASN A 14 -44.12 -7.52 -29.04
CA ASN A 14 -43.08 -8.04 -29.93
C ASN A 14 -41.66 -7.55 -29.57
N PHE A 15 -41.54 -6.36 -28.98
CA PHE A 15 -40.25 -5.86 -28.49
C PHE A 15 -39.80 -6.58 -27.19
N GLU A 16 -40.71 -6.89 -26.28
CA GLU A 16 -40.40 -7.70 -25.10
C GLU A 16 -40.07 -9.15 -25.45
N LYS A 17 -40.79 -9.79 -26.33
CA LYS A 17 -40.49 -11.16 -26.81
C LYS A 17 -39.15 -11.27 -27.52
N ARG A 18 -38.75 -10.30 -28.34
CA ARG A 18 -37.39 -10.26 -28.94
C ARG A 18 -36.31 -10.07 -27.88
N ARG A 19 -36.52 -9.20 -26.87
CA ARG A 19 -35.59 -8.98 -25.79
C ARG A 19 -35.37 -10.20 -24.89
N TYR A 20 -36.40 -11.00 -24.67
CA TYR A 20 -36.31 -12.29 -23.97
C TYR A 20 -35.59 -13.35 -24.78
N SER A 21 -35.81 -13.41 -26.11
CA SER A 21 -35.14 -14.32 -27.03
C SER A 21 -33.64 -14.07 -27.09
N ASP A 22 -33.20 -12.82 -27.20
CA ASP A 22 -31.79 -12.47 -27.33
C ASP A 22 -31.00 -12.70 -26.01
N LYS A 23 -31.64 -12.49 -24.85
CA LYS A 23 -31.08 -12.85 -23.53
C LYS A 23 -30.95 -14.37 -23.36
N PHE A 24 -31.92 -15.13 -23.85
CA PHE A 24 -31.87 -16.60 -23.81
C PHE A 24 -30.78 -17.14 -24.73
N VAL A 25 -30.61 -16.56 -25.93
CA VAL A 25 -29.56 -16.91 -26.88
C VAL A 25 -28.17 -16.56 -26.36
N PHE A 26 -28.03 -15.42 -25.70
CA PHE A 26 -26.73 -15.02 -25.07
C PHE A 26 -26.38 -15.92 -23.89
N LEU A 27 -27.32 -16.19 -22.98
CA LEU A 27 -27.12 -17.12 -21.86
C LEU A 27 -26.85 -18.57 -22.33
N TYR A 28 -27.49 -18.99 -23.43
CA TYR A 28 -27.26 -20.30 -24.02
C TYR A 28 -25.89 -20.38 -24.71
N LYS A 29 -25.44 -19.32 -25.39
CA LYS A 29 -24.08 -19.20 -25.96
C LYS A 29 -23.04 -19.15 -24.86
N MET A 30 -23.29 -18.45 -23.77
CA MET A 30 -22.39 -18.37 -22.63
C MET A 30 -22.31 -19.71 -21.87
N LYS A 31 -23.42 -20.42 -21.68
CA LYS A 31 -23.41 -21.80 -21.16
C LYS A 31 -22.63 -22.77 -22.06
N ARG A 32 -22.81 -22.69 -23.37
CA ARG A 32 -22.03 -23.50 -24.32
C ARG A 32 -20.55 -23.12 -24.30
N PHE A 33 -20.21 -21.84 -24.21
CA PHE A 33 -18.83 -21.38 -24.12
C PHE A 33 -18.16 -21.87 -22.82
N LEU A 34 -18.87 -21.80 -21.69
CA LEU A 34 -18.41 -22.37 -20.41
C LEU A 34 -18.30 -23.90 -20.46
N LEU A 35 -19.24 -24.57 -21.16
CA LEU A 35 -19.17 -26.02 -21.41
C LEU A 35 -17.99 -26.39 -22.32
N TYR A 36 -17.68 -25.60 -23.34
CA TYR A 36 -16.50 -25.79 -24.18
C TYR A 36 -15.21 -25.54 -23.43
N ILE A 37 -15.16 -24.51 -22.57
CA ILE A 37 -14.01 -24.27 -21.69
C ILE A 37 -13.86 -25.40 -20.66
N SER A 38 -14.95 -25.87 -20.06
CA SER A 38 -14.88 -26.99 -19.11
C SER A 38 -14.55 -28.31 -19.81
N ALA A 39 -15.04 -28.55 -21.02
CA ALA A 39 -14.68 -29.70 -21.84
C ALA A 39 -13.21 -29.62 -22.31
N LEU A 40 -12.74 -28.44 -22.68
CA LEU A 40 -11.34 -28.20 -23.03
C LEU A 40 -10.42 -28.38 -21.81
N MET A 41 -10.88 -27.93 -20.63
CA MET A 41 -10.19 -28.16 -19.35
C MET A 41 -10.18 -29.64 -18.97
N LEU A 42 -11.28 -30.36 -19.15
CA LEU A 42 -11.38 -31.80 -18.93
C LEU A 42 -10.55 -32.60 -19.95
N MET A 43 -10.53 -32.20 -21.23
CA MET A 43 -9.62 -32.77 -22.23
C MET A 43 -8.15 -32.48 -21.89
N ALA A 44 -7.83 -31.27 -21.41
CA ALA A 44 -6.48 -30.95 -20.94
C ALA A 44 -6.07 -31.77 -19.70
N LEU A 45 -7.02 -32.18 -18.88
CA LEU A 45 -6.80 -33.04 -17.70
C LEU A 45 -6.70 -34.53 -18.07
N SER A 46 -7.28 -34.98 -19.18
CA SER A 46 -7.25 -36.38 -19.62
C SER A 46 -6.02 -36.74 -20.47
N ILE A 47 -5.26 -35.76 -20.97
CA ILE A 47 -3.95 -35.98 -21.57
C ILE A 47 -2.99 -36.30 -20.41
N SER A 48 -2.54 -37.55 -20.29
CA SER A 48 -1.53 -38.01 -19.31
C SER A 48 -0.23 -37.22 -19.49
N CYS A 49 -0.19 -36.04 -18.89
CA CYS A 49 0.91 -35.12 -19.05
C CYS A 49 1.98 -35.42 -18.01
N SER A 50 3.04 -36.06 -18.40
CA SER A 50 4.26 -36.21 -17.59
C SER A 50 4.96 -34.86 -17.45
N THR A 51 5.34 -34.47 -16.22
CA THR A 51 6.20 -33.31 -15.95
C THR A 51 7.68 -33.62 -16.08
N THR A 52 8.02 -34.82 -16.52
CA THR A 52 9.40 -35.39 -16.57
C THR A 52 9.79 -35.85 -17.96
N ARG A 53 8.94 -35.66 -18.98
CA ARG A 53 9.20 -36.16 -20.34
C ARG A 53 10.41 -35.51 -21.01
N ALA A 54 10.64 -34.22 -20.70
CA ALA A 54 11.75 -33.46 -21.28
C ALA A 54 13.09 -33.67 -20.56
N LEU A 55 13.15 -34.48 -19.52
CA LEU A 55 14.39 -34.84 -18.83
C LEU A 55 15.20 -35.83 -19.65
N GLN A 56 16.53 -35.69 -19.64
CA GLN A 56 17.44 -36.70 -20.23
C GLN A 56 17.45 -38.00 -19.44
N ASP A 57 17.97 -39.05 -20.05
CA ASP A 57 18.09 -40.33 -19.35
C ASP A 57 19.08 -40.20 -18.19
N GLY A 58 18.70 -40.75 -17.02
CA GLY A 58 19.46 -40.60 -15.78
C GLY A 58 19.14 -39.33 -14.97
N GLU A 59 18.41 -38.32 -15.55
CA GLU A 59 18.01 -37.12 -14.82
C GLU A 59 16.72 -37.35 -14.01
N PHE A 60 16.68 -36.68 -12.86
CA PHE A 60 15.52 -36.66 -11.97
C PHE A 60 15.05 -35.22 -11.77
N ARG A 61 13.74 -35.04 -11.69
CA ARG A 61 13.17 -33.75 -11.37
C ARG A 61 13.15 -33.53 -9.86
N LEU A 62 13.64 -32.38 -9.40
CA LEU A 62 13.42 -31.91 -8.02
C LEU A 62 11.96 -31.49 -7.85
N ALA A 63 11.16 -32.30 -7.19
CA ALA A 63 9.72 -32.08 -7.03
C ALA A 63 9.37 -31.33 -5.74
N LYS A 64 10.15 -31.51 -4.66
CA LYS A 64 9.85 -30.94 -3.35
C LYS A 64 11.11 -30.73 -2.51
N ASN A 65 11.17 -29.62 -1.80
CA ASN A 65 12.05 -29.40 -0.66
C ASN A 65 11.19 -29.24 0.60
N LYS A 66 11.60 -29.82 1.72
CA LYS A 66 10.99 -29.65 3.03
C LYS A 66 12.10 -29.45 4.05
N VAL A 67 11.92 -28.52 4.99
CA VAL A 67 12.74 -28.40 6.19
C VAL A 67 11.89 -28.92 7.36
N GLU A 68 12.47 -29.76 8.21
CA GLU A 68 11.83 -30.36 9.37
C GLU A 68 12.76 -30.25 10.58
N ILE A 69 12.27 -29.58 11.62
CA ILE A 69 13.01 -29.42 12.87
C ILE A 69 12.66 -30.60 13.78
N LEU A 70 13.70 -31.26 14.31
CA LEU A 70 13.53 -32.50 15.06
C LEU A 70 13.31 -32.29 16.56
N ASN A 71 13.96 -31.27 17.14
CA ASN A 71 14.08 -31.12 18.59
C ASN A 71 13.47 -29.84 19.15
N ASP A 72 12.96 -28.94 18.33
CA ASP A 72 12.29 -27.71 18.75
C ASP A 72 11.10 -27.39 17.85
N LYS A 73 9.92 -27.25 18.44
CA LYS A 73 8.69 -26.94 17.70
C LYS A 73 8.43 -25.43 17.56
N GLU A 74 9.11 -24.60 18.33
CA GLU A 74 8.94 -23.14 18.32
C GLU A 74 9.79 -22.50 17.22
N PHE A 75 10.89 -23.15 16.82
CA PHE A 75 11.74 -22.65 15.76
C PHE A 75 11.01 -22.68 14.40
N ASN A 76 11.00 -21.55 13.72
CA ASN A 76 10.34 -21.42 12.42
C ASN A 76 11.17 -22.05 11.28
N PRO A 77 10.78 -23.21 10.70
CA PRO A 77 11.53 -23.85 9.62
C PRO A 77 11.66 -22.98 8.36
N ASN A 78 10.76 -21.99 8.19
CA ASN A 78 10.78 -21.13 7.00
C ASN A 78 11.98 -20.19 6.99
N SER A 79 12.58 -19.88 8.16
CA SER A 79 13.81 -19.09 8.26
C SER A 79 14.99 -19.71 7.54
N LEU A 80 15.02 -21.04 7.41
CA LEU A 80 16.06 -21.79 6.70
C LEU A 80 15.81 -21.97 5.20
N THR A 81 14.57 -21.74 4.74
CA THR A 81 14.22 -21.90 3.32
C THR A 81 15.04 -21.04 2.35
N PRO A 82 15.45 -19.79 2.70
CA PRO A 82 16.32 -18.99 1.84
C PRO A 82 17.69 -19.63 1.55
N TYR A 83 18.18 -20.45 2.46
CA TYR A 83 19.50 -21.09 2.40
C TYR A 83 19.50 -22.39 1.57
N ILE A 84 18.34 -22.84 1.10
CA ILE A 84 18.24 -23.92 0.10
C ILE A 84 18.77 -23.39 -1.24
N LYS A 85 19.90 -23.93 -1.70
CA LYS A 85 20.57 -23.53 -2.93
C LYS A 85 19.74 -23.87 -4.16
N GLN A 86 19.20 -25.08 -4.22
CA GLN A 86 18.34 -25.54 -5.29
C GLN A 86 16.88 -25.55 -4.87
N LYS A 87 16.13 -24.53 -5.30
CA LYS A 87 14.70 -24.42 -5.00
C LYS A 87 13.89 -25.25 -6.00
N HIS A 88 13.01 -26.12 -5.49
CA HIS A 88 12.04 -26.79 -6.35
C HIS A 88 11.03 -25.78 -6.92
N ARG A 89 10.58 -26.02 -8.13
CA ARG A 89 9.46 -25.28 -8.70
C ARG A 89 8.16 -25.96 -8.27
N GLY A 90 7.28 -25.25 -7.60
CA GLY A 90 5.95 -25.73 -7.21
C GLY A 90 5.14 -26.21 -8.42
N TRP A 91 4.07 -26.94 -8.19
CA TRP A 91 3.19 -27.39 -9.27
C TRP A 91 2.64 -26.19 -10.05
N THR A 92 2.84 -26.20 -11.37
CA THR A 92 2.27 -25.20 -12.28
C THR A 92 1.83 -25.90 -13.58
N PRO A 93 0.72 -25.47 -14.20
CA PRO A 93 0.32 -25.97 -15.51
C PRO A 93 1.41 -25.78 -16.57
N MET A 94 2.26 -24.77 -16.42
CA MET A 94 3.35 -24.46 -17.34
C MET A 94 4.45 -25.53 -17.39
N GLN A 95 4.57 -26.37 -16.36
CA GLN A 95 5.46 -27.54 -16.40
C GLN A 95 4.96 -28.60 -17.39
N TYR A 96 3.66 -28.76 -17.50
CA TYR A 96 3.07 -29.65 -18.50
C TYR A 96 3.26 -29.08 -19.90
N VAL A 97 3.03 -27.77 -20.08
CA VAL A 97 3.25 -27.07 -21.35
C VAL A 97 4.68 -27.27 -21.84
N TYR A 98 5.68 -27.12 -20.98
CA TYR A 98 7.08 -27.37 -21.33
C TYR A 98 7.31 -28.81 -21.82
N ASN A 99 6.64 -29.78 -21.23
CA ASN A 99 6.77 -31.19 -21.53
C ASN A 99 5.90 -31.64 -22.73
N TRP A 100 5.18 -30.74 -23.41
CA TRP A 100 4.51 -31.01 -24.69
C TRP A 100 5.49 -31.01 -25.89
N THR A 101 6.76 -30.90 -25.62
CA THR A 101 7.82 -31.01 -26.62
C THR A 101 7.75 -32.35 -27.35
N THR A 102 8.02 -32.33 -28.66
CA THR A 102 8.11 -33.53 -29.51
C THR A 102 9.51 -34.15 -29.47
N GLY A 103 10.50 -33.42 -28.96
CA GLY A 103 11.91 -33.80 -28.92
C GLY A 103 12.65 -33.66 -30.25
N LYS A 104 11.97 -33.10 -31.29
CA LYS A 104 12.55 -32.91 -32.65
C LYS A 104 13.22 -31.58 -32.86
N GLY A 105 13.19 -30.67 -31.86
CA GLY A 105 13.77 -29.32 -31.93
C GLY A 105 13.09 -28.36 -32.93
N ASN A 106 11.87 -28.68 -33.35
CA ASN A 106 11.09 -27.90 -34.32
C ASN A 106 10.56 -26.59 -33.73
N GLY A 107 9.85 -25.79 -34.53
CA GLY A 107 9.26 -24.52 -34.11
C GLY A 107 8.25 -24.67 -32.96
N TRP A 108 7.51 -25.77 -32.90
CA TRP A 108 6.60 -26.09 -31.82
C TRP A 108 7.36 -26.34 -30.51
N ASP A 109 8.43 -27.10 -30.53
CA ASP A 109 9.25 -27.38 -29.36
C ASP A 109 9.81 -26.08 -28.76
N ARG A 110 10.34 -25.18 -29.62
CA ARG A 110 10.83 -23.87 -29.20
C ARG A 110 9.72 -23.01 -28.58
N PHE A 111 8.52 -23.06 -29.13
CA PHE A 111 7.37 -22.31 -28.63
C PHE A 111 6.91 -22.81 -27.26
N VAL A 112 6.69 -24.10 -27.07
CA VAL A 112 6.23 -24.69 -25.79
C VAL A 112 7.30 -24.57 -24.71
N GLN A 113 8.60 -24.65 -25.05
CA GLN A 113 9.69 -24.44 -24.13
C GLN A 113 9.86 -22.98 -23.71
N LYS A 114 9.55 -22.04 -24.61
CA LYS A 114 9.59 -20.60 -24.30
C LYS A 114 8.47 -20.18 -23.35
N ILE A 115 7.27 -20.72 -23.51
CA ILE A 115 6.10 -20.39 -22.66
C ILE A 115 6.08 -21.26 -21.39
N GLY A 116 6.51 -22.51 -21.52
CA GLY A 116 6.49 -23.51 -20.47
C GLY A 116 7.53 -23.24 -19.38
N ALA A 117 7.42 -23.99 -18.31
CA ALA A 117 8.35 -23.94 -17.19
C ALA A 117 9.22 -25.21 -17.17
N ALA A 118 10.53 -25.04 -17.43
CA ALA A 118 11.49 -26.17 -17.40
C ALA A 118 11.47 -26.89 -16.05
N PRO A 119 11.56 -28.23 -16.03
CA PRO A 119 11.75 -28.98 -14.80
C PRO A 119 13.10 -28.58 -14.15
N VAL A 120 13.13 -28.55 -12.84
CA VAL A 120 14.40 -28.38 -12.10
C VAL A 120 15.05 -29.75 -12.00
N VAL A 121 16.20 -29.92 -12.63
CA VAL A 121 16.98 -31.15 -12.57
C VAL A 121 17.63 -31.28 -11.19
N TYR A 122 17.42 -32.40 -10.49
CA TYR A 122 18.00 -32.63 -9.19
C TYR A 122 19.52 -32.72 -9.27
N ASN A 123 20.21 -31.95 -8.42
CA ASN A 123 21.68 -31.98 -8.30
C ASN A 123 22.06 -32.28 -6.83
N PRO A 124 22.74 -33.39 -6.56
CA PRO A 124 23.20 -33.78 -5.21
C PRO A 124 24.11 -32.74 -4.56
N ASP A 125 25.05 -32.14 -5.32
CA ASP A 125 26.03 -31.18 -4.80
C ASP A 125 25.36 -29.92 -4.26
N MET A 126 24.25 -29.52 -4.90
CA MET A 126 23.45 -28.40 -4.44
C MET A 126 22.68 -28.70 -3.15
N VAL A 127 22.38 -29.95 -2.86
CA VAL A 127 21.81 -30.39 -1.59
C VAL A 127 22.85 -30.31 -0.48
N GLU A 128 24.09 -30.77 -0.74
CA GLU A 128 25.20 -30.64 0.21
C GLU A 128 25.48 -29.16 0.51
N SER A 129 25.61 -28.32 -0.51
CA SER A 129 25.78 -26.88 -0.32
C SER A 129 24.61 -26.23 0.46
N SER A 130 23.41 -26.79 0.35
CA SER A 130 22.27 -26.32 1.13
C SER A 130 22.38 -26.71 2.60
N ILE A 131 22.86 -27.92 2.88
CA ILE A 131 23.12 -28.41 4.25
C ILE A 131 24.15 -27.53 4.92
N GLU A 132 25.28 -27.28 4.25
CA GLU A 132 26.34 -26.42 4.75
C GLU A 132 25.84 -24.99 5.03
N ASN A 133 25.13 -24.39 4.07
CA ASN A 133 24.56 -23.04 4.25
C ASN A 133 23.55 -22.95 5.41
N MET A 134 22.73 -23.99 5.63
CA MET A 134 21.80 -24.03 6.76
C MET A 134 22.53 -24.20 8.08
N THR A 135 23.56 -25.07 8.14
CA THR A 135 24.37 -25.30 9.37
C THR A 135 25.07 -24.00 9.75
N ASN A 136 25.78 -23.36 8.81
CA ASN A 136 26.45 -22.09 9.04
C ASN A 136 25.48 -20.98 9.49
N HIS A 137 24.28 -20.96 8.91
CA HIS A 137 23.28 -19.97 9.33
C HIS A 137 22.72 -20.25 10.73
N LEU A 138 22.57 -21.50 11.13
CA LEU A 138 22.16 -21.86 12.48
C LEU A 138 23.22 -21.46 13.52
N GLU A 139 24.50 -21.67 13.21
CA GLU A 139 25.62 -21.21 14.06
C GLU A 139 25.64 -19.68 14.14
N TYR A 140 25.46 -18.98 13.02
CA TYR A 140 25.32 -17.53 13.00
C TYR A 140 24.18 -17.02 13.90
N LEU A 141 23.08 -17.78 13.99
CA LEU A 141 21.94 -17.48 14.89
C LEU A 141 22.20 -17.89 16.36
N GLY A 142 23.33 -18.54 16.66
CA GLY A 142 23.72 -18.96 18.01
C GLY A 142 23.29 -20.38 18.40
N TYR A 143 22.90 -21.21 17.44
CA TYR A 143 22.63 -22.65 17.67
C TYR A 143 23.89 -23.47 17.36
N TYR A 144 24.83 -23.47 18.27
CA TYR A 144 26.16 -24.08 18.11
C TYR A 144 26.08 -25.62 18.12
N GLY A 145 26.78 -26.25 17.17
CA GLY A 145 26.76 -27.70 17.01
C GLY A 145 25.44 -28.22 16.45
N SER A 146 24.71 -27.38 15.71
CA SER A 146 23.55 -27.82 14.91
C SER A 146 23.97 -28.80 13.84
N SER A 147 23.11 -29.75 13.53
CA SER A 147 23.29 -30.67 12.42
C SER A 147 22.11 -30.65 11.47
N VAL A 148 22.42 -30.68 10.19
CA VAL A 148 21.42 -30.82 9.14
C VAL A 148 21.70 -32.07 8.33
N ASP A 149 20.74 -32.99 8.30
CA ASP A 149 20.82 -34.19 7.50
C ASP A 149 19.76 -34.17 6.40
N ARG A 150 19.81 -35.09 5.48
CA ARG A 150 18.90 -35.20 4.36
C ARG A 150 18.17 -36.52 4.29
N LYS A 151 16.90 -36.49 3.96
CA LYS A 151 16.11 -37.66 3.58
C LYS A 151 15.65 -37.50 2.14
N ILE A 152 16.15 -38.32 1.24
CA ILE A 152 15.81 -38.29 -0.18
C ILE A 152 14.78 -39.38 -0.45
N LYS A 153 13.65 -38.97 -1.06
CA LYS A 153 12.63 -39.91 -1.54
C LYS A 153 12.51 -39.80 -3.06
N VAL A 154 12.79 -40.87 -3.74
CA VAL A 154 12.65 -40.99 -5.20
C VAL A 154 11.33 -41.70 -5.51
N ASN A 155 10.52 -41.12 -6.36
CA ASN A 155 9.29 -41.68 -6.88
C ASN A 155 9.26 -41.53 -8.41
N ARG A 156 9.48 -42.63 -9.13
CA ARG A 156 9.73 -42.61 -10.59
C ARG A 156 10.88 -41.65 -10.91
N ARG A 157 10.66 -40.61 -11.72
CA ARG A 157 11.67 -39.59 -12.07
C ARG A 157 11.55 -38.31 -11.22
N ASN A 158 10.90 -38.33 -10.04
CA ASN A 158 10.76 -37.22 -9.14
C ASN A 158 11.52 -37.48 -7.84
N VAL A 159 12.31 -36.47 -7.44
CA VAL A 159 13.07 -36.48 -6.17
C VAL A 159 12.42 -35.45 -5.21
N SER A 160 12.22 -35.88 -3.99
CA SER A 160 11.84 -35.00 -2.87
C SER A 160 12.94 -35.04 -1.82
N VAL A 161 13.44 -33.89 -1.45
CA VAL A 161 14.48 -33.71 -0.43
C VAL A 161 13.82 -33.17 0.84
N THR A 162 14.03 -33.83 1.97
CA THR A 162 13.67 -33.33 3.30
C THR A 162 14.95 -33.11 4.08
N TYR A 163 15.20 -31.85 4.48
CA TYR A 163 16.29 -31.48 5.36
C TYR A 163 15.83 -31.66 6.80
N LEU A 164 16.50 -32.55 7.53
CA LEU A 164 16.24 -32.86 8.93
C LEU A 164 17.21 -32.06 9.78
N VAL A 165 16.69 -31.12 10.51
CA VAL A 165 17.48 -30.15 11.28
C VAL A 165 17.38 -30.48 12.76
N SER A 166 18.52 -30.69 13.39
CA SER A 166 18.66 -30.79 14.84
C SER A 166 19.38 -29.53 15.32
N LEU A 167 18.66 -28.67 16.05
CA LEU A 167 19.21 -27.45 16.60
C LEU A 167 20.20 -27.76 17.71
N GLY A 168 21.32 -27.08 17.67
CA GLY A 168 22.36 -27.19 18.67
C GLY A 168 22.07 -26.36 19.93
N LYS A 169 23.05 -26.22 20.79
CA LYS A 169 22.93 -25.50 22.05
C LYS A 169 23.04 -23.99 21.85
N GLN A 170 22.24 -23.27 22.59
CA GLN A 170 22.43 -21.83 22.77
C GLN A 170 23.13 -21.56 24.10
N TYR A 171 24.00 -20.57 24.14
CA TYR A 171 24.74 -20.17 25.34
C TYR A 171 24.25 -18.81 25.81
N GLU A 172 23.81 -18.72 27.07
CA GLU A 172 23.45 -17.45 27.69
C GLU A 172 24.70 -16.72 28.09
N ILE A 173 24.85 -15.44 27.73
CA ILE A 173 25.95 -14.58 28.15
C ILE A 173 25.80 -14.32 29.65
N LYS A 174 26.76 -14.81 30.45
CA LYS A 174 26.75 -14.67 31.90
C LYS A 174 27.44 -13.38 32.35
N SER A 175 28.52 -13.02 31.68
CA SER A 175 29.23 -11.74 31.87
C SER A 175 29.74 -11.23 30.53
N LEU A 176 29.84 -9.91 30.45
CA LEU A 176 30.48 -9.20 29.35
C LEU A 176 31.59 -8.35 29.94
N ASP A 177 32.83 -8.66 29.59
CA ASP A 177 34.01 -7.86 29.92
C ASP A 177 34.40 -7.01 28.71
N ILE A 178 34.76 -5.73 28.93
CA ILE A 178 35.04 -4.78 27.86
C ILE A 178 36.45 -4.22 28.05
N VAL A 179 37.30 -4.52 27.08
CA VAL A 179 38.69 -4.03 27.05
C VAL A 179 38.78 -2.93 25.97
N LEU A 180 39.18 -1.74 26.38
CA LEU A 180 39.27 -0.56 25.51
C LEU A 180 40.72 -0.04 25.48
N PRO A 181 41.10 0.72 24.42
CA PRO A 181 42.38 1.44 24.38
C PRO A 181 42.55 2.37 25.59
N GLU A 182 43.75 2.40 26.14
CA GLU A 182 44.02 3.14 27.39
C GLU A 182 44.06 4.67 27.25
N TYR A 183 44.18 5.19 26.01
CA TYR A 183 44.44 6.60 25.76
C TYR A 183 43.29 7.31 25.04
N GLY A 184 43.05 8.57 25.45
CA GLY A 184 42.15 9.50 24.79
C GLY A 184 40.68 9.45 25.24
N ASP A 185 39.85 10.28 24.59
CA ASP A 185 38.41 10.44 24.91
C ASP A 185 37.56 9.24 24.50
N PHE A 186 38.12 8.33 23.67
CA PHE A 186 37.36 7.23 23.05
C PHE A 186 36.74 6.29 24.10
N ALA A 187 37.56 5.88 25.09
CA ALA A 187 37.09 4.96 26.12
C ALA A 187 35.92 5.57 26.93
N ALA A 188 35.99 6.85 27.28
CA ALA A 188 34.91 7.53 28.00
C ALA A 188 33.63 7.64 27.13
N ASP A 189 33.76 7.99 25.86
CA ASP A 189 32.66 8.08 24.92
C ASP A 189 32.01 6.70 24.65
N PHE A 190 32.83 5.64 24.57
CA PHE A 190 32.35 4.27 24.37
C PHE A 190 31.61 3.76 25.63
N LEU A 191 32.19 3.95 26.83
CA LEU A 191 31.56 3.56 28.08
C LEU A 191 30.22 4.26 28.30
N ALA A 192 30.10 5.52 27.90
CA ALA A 192 28.81 6.23 27.94
C ALA A 192 27.73 5.61 27.01
N ASP A 193 28.14 4.90 25.95
CA ASP A 193 27.21 4.21 24.99
C ASP A 193 26.81 2.80 25.48
N THR A 194 27.51 2.21 26.45
CA THR A 194 27.25 0.83 26.91
C THR A 194 25.84 0.63 27.48
N ALA A 195 25.23 1.69 28.04
CA ALA A 195 23.84 1.66 28.49
C ALA A 195 22.83 1.31 27.37
N SER A 196 23.21 1.57 26.10
CA SER A 196 22.40 1.29 24.90
C SER A 196 22.75 -0.06 24.26
N MET A 197 23.69 -0.83 24.82
CA MET A 197 24.11 -2.11 24.25
C MET A 197 22.99 -3.15 24.26
N THR A 198 22.84 -3.86 23.16
CA THR A 198 21.88 -4.96 23.02
C THR A 198 22.47 -6.31 23.44
N VAL A 199 23.80 -6.46 23.35
CA VAL A 199 24.56 -7.62 23.85
C VAL A 199 24.94 -7.36 25.27
N ARG A 200 24.40 -8.15 26.21
CA ARG A 200 24.62 -8.00 27.66
C ARG A 200 24.34 -9.32 28.39
N ALA A 201 24.70 -9.39 29.64
CA ALA A 201 24.35 -10.53 30.48
C ALA A 201 22.84 -10.82 30.45
N GLY A 202 22.48 -12.10 30.33
CA GLY A 202 21.12 -12.58 30.18
C GLY A 202 20.61 -12.65 28.74
N THR A 203 21.41 -12.24 27.72
CA THR A 203 21.09 -12.44 26.30
C THR A 203 21.83 -13.66 25.74
N TYR A 204 21.31 -14.25 24.67
CA TYR A 204 21.98 -15.40 24.04
C TYR A 204 23.11 -14.96 23.12
N LEU A 205 24.23 -15.69 23.19
CA LEU A 205 25.38 -15.51 22.32
C LEU A 205 24.99 -15.92 20.88
N SER A 206 25.15 -15.02 19.93
CA SER A 206 25.01 -15.30 18.50
C SER A 206 25.82 -14.31 17.70
N GLU A 207 26.44 -14.74 16.61
CA GLU A 207 27.18 -13.90 15.72
C GLU A 207 26.30 -12.76 15.14
N ALA A 208 25.03 -13.08 14.85
CA ALA A 208 24.03 -12.12 14.41
C ALA A 208 23.82 -10.97 15.40
N ALA A 209 23.76 -11.28 16.71
CA ALA A 209 23.61 -10.27 17.75
C ALA A 209 24.88 -9.43 17.91
N LEU A 210 26.05 -10.08 17.87
CA LEU A 210 27.35 -9.39 17.93
C LEU A 210 27.54 -8.45 16.74
N GLU A 211 27.26 -8.91 15.50
CA GLU A 211 27.35 -8.07 14.31
C GLU A 211 26.40 -6.88 14.37
N LYS A 212 25.17 -7.09 14.79
CA LYS A 212 24.18 -6.01 14.96
C LYS A 212 24.67 -4.98 15.98
N GLU A 213 25.26 -5.43 17.07
CA GLU A 213 25.80 -4.54 18.12
C GLU A 213 27.00 -3.75 17.62
N THR A 214 27.95 -4.39 16.92
CA THR A 214 29.11 -3.68 16.36
C THR A 214 28.71 -2.60 15.35
N VAL A 215 27.67 -2.87 14.52
CA VAL A 215 27.13 -1.86 13.57
C VAL A 215 26.46 -0.71 14.32
N ARG A 216 25.69 -1.00 15.39
CA ARG A 216 25.04 0.02 16.22
C ARG A 216 26.07 0.91 16.91
N SER A 217 26.98 0.28 17.64
CA SER A 217 27.98 0.98 18.44
C SER A 217 28.99 1.74 17.57
N SER A 218 29.50 1.16 16.48
CA SER A 218 30.37 1.89 15.54
C SER A 218 29.66 3.11 14.93
N THR A 219 28.37 3.01 14.62
CA THR A 219 27.58 4.16 14.15
C THR A 219 27.45 5.23 15.23
N ALA A 220 27.24 4.84 16.50
CA ALA A 220 27.20 5.76 17.62
C ALA A 220 28.55 6.51 17.81
N MET A 221 29.65 5.80 17.73
CA MET A 221 30.99 6.39 17.81
C MET A 221 31.28 7.31 16.62
N ARG A 222 30.92 6.93 15.41
CA ARG A 222 31.06 7.79 14.21
C ARG A 222 30.23 9.06 14.32
N ASN A 223 29.10 9.02 15.01
CA ASN A 223 28.32 10.24 15.31
C ASN A 223 28.98 11.14 16.36
N LYS A 224 29.93 10.61 17.13
CA LYS A 224 30.73 11.37 18.11
C LYS A 224 32.08 11.87 17.56
N GLY A 225 32.36 11.60 16.30
CA GLY A 225 33.56 12.13 15.61
C GLY A 225 34.56 11.09 15.15
N TYR A 226 34.43 9.83 15.51
CA TYR A 226 35.40 8.78 15.20
C TYR A 226 35.18 8.23 13.77
N TYR A 227 35.66 8.97 12.77
CA TYR A 227 35.43 8.72 11.35
C TYR A 227 35.93 7.34 10.89
N ASP A 228 37.16 6.98 11.23
CA ASP A 228 37.79 5.73 10.82
C ASP A 228 37.28 4.51 11.59
N PHE A 229 36.57 4.75 12.68
CA PHE A 229 36.09 3.68 13.53
C PHE A 229 34.97 2.87 12.85
N SER A 230 35.15 1.56 12.79
CA SER A 230 34.26 0.64 12.09
C SER A 230 34.00 -0.63 12.90
N LYS A 231 33.07 -1.46 12.42
CA LYS A 231 32.79 -2.78 13.00
C LYS A 231 34.02 -3.70 13.03
N ASN A 232 35.06 -3.44 12.21
CA ASN A 232 36.25 -4.26 12.12
C ASN A 232 37.24 -4.06 13.27
N HIS A 233 37.04 -3.06 14.13
CA HIS A 233 37.83 -2.82 15.34
C HIS A 233 37.36 -3.66 16.55
N TYR A 234 36.23 -4.39 16.39
CA TYR A 234 35.66 -5.21 17.46
C TYR A 234 36.16 -6.65 17.35
N PHE A 235 36.70 -7.14 18.46
CA PHE A 235 37.12 -8.54 18.62
C PHE A 235 36.35 -9.14 19.78
N PHE A 236 35.75 -10.31 19.55
CA PHE A 236 34.99 -11.02 20.56
C PHE A 236 35.63 -12.36 20.85
N GLU A 237 35.82 -12.64 22.11
CA GLU A 237 36.24 -13.94 22.62
C GLU A 237 35.16 -14.47 23.58
N ALA A 238 34.74 -15.72 23.38
CA ALA A 238 33.70 -16.33 24.20
C ALA A 238 34.17 -17.65 24.79
N ASP A 239 34.25 -17.71 26.08
CA ASP A 239 34.46 -18.96 26.81
C ASP A 239 33.11 -19.62 27.12
N THR A 240 32.89 -20.79 26.49
CA THR A 240 31.68 -21.61 26.64
C THR A 240 31.97 -22.90 27.41
N LEU A 241 33.21 -23.08 27.93
CA LEU A 241 33.66 -24.29 28.59
C LEU A 241 33.63 -24.17 30.11
N THR A 242 34.00 -23.00 30.64
CA THR A 242 34.11 -22.79 32.08
C THR A 242 32.78 -22.92 32.83
N ILE A 243 31.67 -22.46 32.23
CA ILE A 243 30.32 -22.56 32.84
C ILE A 243 29.40 -23.32 31.89
N PRO A 244 28.94 -24.52 32.21
CA PRO A 244 28.06 -25.31 31.34
C PRO A 244 26.79 -24.55 30.96
N GLY A 245 26.52 -24.44 29.63
CA GLY A 245 25.34 -23.79 29.09
C GLY A 245 25.36 -22.25 29.08
N SER A 246 26.49 -21.64 29.49
CA SER A 246 26.70 -20.18 29.52
C SER A 246 27.96 -19.81 28.77
N ALA A 247 28.08 -18.53 28.41
CA ALA A 247 29.26 -17.94 27.81
C ALA A 247 29.79 -16.79 28.69
N LEU A 248 31.09 -16.76 28.93
CA LEU A 248 31.78 -15.57 29.39
C LEU A 248 32.31 -14.85 28.17
N LEU A 249 31.81 -13.65 27.90
CA LEU A 249 32.12 -12.89 26.70
C LEU A 249 33.08 -11.76 27.03
N GLN A 250 34.18 -11.68 26.27
CA GLN A 250 35.09 -10.53 26.27
C GLN A 250 34.97 -9.80 24.97
N LEU A 251 34.74 -8.50 25.03
CA LEU A 251 34.80 -7.57 23.92
C LEU A 251 36.09 -6.76 24.01
N THR A 252 36.99 -6.90 23.06
CA THR A 252 38.18 -6.05 22.92
C THR A 252 37.98 -5.12 21.73
N VAL A 253 38.13 -3.84 21.94
CA VAL A 253 38.18 -2.82 20.89
C VAL A 253 39.63 -2.44 20.67
N ASN A 254 40.14 -2.74 19.47
CA ASN A 254 41.53 -2.48 19.11
C ASN A 254 41.66 -1.20 18.27
N GLU A 255 42.86 -0.61 18.27
CA GLU A 255 43.27 0.54 17.44
C GLU A 255 43.62 0.11 16.02
N TYR A 256 43.45 -1.18 15.69
CA TYR A 256 43.65 -1.76 14.35
C TYR A 256 42.44 -2.61 13.97
N THR A 257 42.25 -2.79 12.67
CA THR A 257 41.14 -3.59 12.14
C THR A 257 41.52 -5.06 11.98
N ARG A 258 40.54 -5.94 11.76
CA ARG A 258 40.77 -7.40 11.54
C ARG A 258 41.70 -7.72 10.35
N ASN A 259 41.88 -6.78 9.42
CA ASN A 259 42.75 -6.94 8.23
C ASN A 259 44.13 -6.37 8.43
N GLU A 260 44.45 -5.83 9.58
CA GLU A 260 45.70 -5.15 9.96
C GLU A 260 46.37 -5.92 11.10
N THR A 261 47.59 -5.58 11.39
CA THR A 261 48.36 -6.14 12.50
C THR A 261 48.49 -5.11 13.62
N PRO A 262 48.85 -5.51 14.86
CA PRO A 262 49.12 -4.57 15.92
C PRO A 262 50.23 -3.52 15.59
N ALA A 263 51.11 -3.83 14.60
CA ALA A 263 52.11 -2.90 14.16
C ALA A 263 51.52 -1.74 13.29
N ASP A 264 50.32 -1.93 12.77
CA ASP A 264 49.59 -0.96 11.95
C ASP A 264 48.61 -0.11 12.82
N ALA A 265 48.62 -0.28 14.15
CA ALA A 265 47.70 0.39 15.05
C ALA A 265 47.88 1.93 14.96
N GLU A 266 46.78 2.62 14.71
CA GLU A 266 46.69 4.08 14.80
C GLU A 266 45.71 4.48 15.92
N PRO A 267 46.07 5.49 16.74
CA PRO A 267 45.16 5.94 17.82
C PRO A 267 43.80 6.34 17.29
N ILE A 268 42.74 5.83 17.91
CA ILE A 268 41.34 6.17 17.61
C ILE A 268 41.08 7.61 18.04
N ARG A 269 40.92 8.52 17.08
CA ARG A 269 40.83 9.97 17.31
C ARG A 269 39.57 10.58 16.72
N LYS A 270 39.20 11.77 17.22
CA LYS A 270 38.10 12.56 16.66
C LYS A 270 38.56 13.32 15.43
N PHE A 271 37.76 13.25 14.37
CA PHE A 271 37.93 13.98 13.12
C PHE A 271 37.05 15.20 13.07
N TYR A 272 37.46 16.18 12.28
CA TYR A 272 36.73 17.40 12.01
C TYR A 272 36.48 17.53 10.50
N PHE A 273 35.36 18.11 10.14
CA PHE A 273 35.11 18.45 8.74
C PHE A 273 36.03 19.59 8.30
N ASP A 274 36.83 19.36 7.25
CA ASP A 274 37.74 20.33 6.69
C ASP A 274 37.06 21.22 5.65
N SER A 275 36.57 20.60 4.56
CA SER A 275 35.94 21.30 3.47
C SER A 275 34.77 20.51 2.89
N VAL A 276 33.91 21.21 2.14
CA VAL A 276 32.79 20.59 1.42
C VAL A 276 32.77 21.10 0.00
N SER A 277 32.91 20.21 -0.97
CA SER A 277 32.79 20.53 -2.39
C SER A 277 31.51 19.90 -2.94
N ILE A 278 30.72 20.66 -3.70
CA ILE A 278 29.50 20.17 -4.35
C ILE A 278 29.70 20.27 -5.87
N ASN A 279 29.80 19.12 -6.50
CA ASN A 279 30.08 19.00 -7.93
C ASN A 279 28.80 18.58 -8.68
N TYR A 280 28.38 19.36 -9.65
CA TYR A 280 27.21 19.09 -10.49
C TYR A 280 27.40 19.57 -11.92
N PRO A 281 26.67 19.01 -12.91
CA PRO A 281 26.86 19.39 -14.32
C PRO A 281 26.54 20.88 -14.54
N GLN A 282 27.34 21.57 -15.32
CA GLN A 282 27.15 23.00 -15.67
C GLN A 282 25.83 23.28 -16.39
N SER A 283 25.24 22.27 -17.03
CA SER A 283 23.89 22.34 -17.64
C SER A 283 22.76 22.53 -16.62
N LEU A 284 22.99 22.15 -15.37
CA LEU A 284 21.99 22.27 -14.30
C LEU A 284 22.02 23.69 -13.71
N LYS A 285 20.98 24.46 -13.99
CA LYS A 285 20.80 25.80 -13.41
C LYS A 285 20.05 25.66 -12.08
N ILE A 286 20.78 25.63 -10.96
CA ILE A 286 20.22 25.60 -9.61
C ILE A 286 20.79 26.76 -8.79
N ARG A 287 20.00 27.24 -7.82
CA ARG A 287 20.46 28.31 -6.90
C ARG A 287 21.38 27.69 -5.83
N ASP A 288 22.57 28.24 -5.65
CA ASP A 288 23.56 27.76 -4.67
C ASP A 288 23.00 27.69 -3.25
N LYS A 289 22.15 28.65 -2.86
CA LYS A 289 21.46 28.68 -1.56
C LYS A 289 20.60 27.43 -1.30
N VAL A 290 20.17 26.72 -2.33
CA VAL A 290 19.40 25.47 -2.16
C VAL A 290 20.35 24.33 -1.80
N LEU A 291 21.45 24.18 -2.51
CA LEU A 291 22.44 23.13 -2.26
C LEU A 291 23.09 23.33 -0.88
N THR A 292 23.53 24.55 -0.58
CA THR A 292 24.14 24.87 0.72
C THR A 292 23.12 24.76 1.87
N GLY A 293 21.85 25.10 1.66
CA GLY A 293 20.81 24.96 2.67
C GLY A 293 20.39 23.51 2.98
N LEU A 294 20.57 22.59 2.01
CA LEU A 294 20.31 21.17 2.18
C LEU A 294 21.50 20.40 2.74
N ASN A 295 22.72 20.94 2.58
CA ASN A 295 23.92 20.42 3.18
C ASN A 295 23.89 20.62 4.70
N THR A 296 24.16 19.58 5.46
CA THR A 296 24.27 19.60 6.93
C THR A 296 25.70 19.45 7.42
N ILE A 297 26.65 19.23 6.51
CA ILE A 297 28.09 19.15 6.83
C ILE A 297 28.63 20.57 6.92
N ILE A 298 29.14 20.94 8.09
CA ILE A 298 29.66 22.28 8.36
C ILE A 298 31.16 22.18 8.60
N PRO A 299 32.02 22.81 7.78
CA PRO A 299 33.46 22.86 8.03
C PRO A 299 33.82 23.39 9.41
N GLY A 300 34.81 22.81 10.03
CA GLY A 300 35.27 23.12 11.39
C GLY A 300 34.52 22.37 12.51
N ASN A 301 33.38 21.77 12.25
CA ASN A 301 32.67 20.96 13.23
C ASN A 301 33.27 19.55 13.34
N ILE A 302 33.04 18.91 14.50
CA ILE A 302 33.37 17.50 14.71
C ILE A 302 32.58 16.65 13.68
N TYR A 303 33.24 15.64 13.13
CA TYR A 303 32.64 14.69 12.21
C TYR A 303 31.40 14.02 12.84
N ASN A 304 30.36 13.89 12.04
CA ASN A 304 29.12 13.23 12.46
C ASN A 304 28.50 12.50 11.26
N GLU A 305 28.42 11.17 11.33
CA GLU A 305 27.90 10.36 10.24
C GLU A 305 26.43 10.66 9.92
N SER A 306 25.63 11.02 10.91
CA SER A 306 24.23 11.40 10.70
C SER A 306 24.10 12.66 9.87
N GLN A 307 25.02 13.62 9.98
CA GLN A 307 25.04 14.81 9.12
C GLN A 307 25.35 14.44 7.65
N VAL A 308 26.29 13.51 7.43
CA VAL A 308 26.59 13.00 6.09
C VAL A 308 25.37 12.30 5.49
N LYS A 309 24.74 11.41 6.24
CA LYS A 309 23.51 10.72 5.82
C LYS A 309 22.34 11.69 5.57
N ASN A 310 22.17 12.67 6.43
CA ASN A 310 21.14 13.70 6.26
C ASN A 310 21.35 14.54 5.01
N THR A 311 22.61 14.91 4.71
CA THR A 311 22.95 15.60 3.46
C THR A 311 22.58 14.75 2.25
N TYR A 312 22.95 13.48 2.26
CA TYR A 312 22.57 12.53 1.21
C TYR A 312 21.04 12.45 1.04
N HIS A 313 20.29 12.23 2.13
CA HIS A 313 18.83 12.09 2.08
C HIS A 313 18.15 13.39 1.60
N ARG A 314 18.59 14.55 2.07
CA ARG A 314 18.03 15.84 1.66
C ARG A 314 18.27 16.15 0.20
N LEU A 315 19.47 15.90 -0.32
CA LEU A 315 19.79 16.10 -1.73
C LEU A 315 19.09 15.06 -2.62
N SER A 316 19.03 13.80 -2.19
CA SER A 316 18.30 12.73 -2.90
C SER A 316 16.79 12.97 -2.95
N ALA A 317 16.23 13.67 -1.98
CA ALA A 317 14.83 14.07 -1.98
C ALA A 317 14.48 15.10 -3.07
N LEU A 318 15.49 15.78 -3.63
CA LEU A 318 15.30 16.61 -4.81
C LEU A 318 15.19 15.72 -6.05
N SER A 319 14.04 15.71 -6.66
CA SER A 319 13.77 14.88 -7.86
C SER A 319 14.59 15.30 -9.10
N ILE A 320 15.42 16.34 -8.99
CA ILE A 320 16.32 16.83 -10.05
C ILE A 320 17.58 16.01 -10.20
N PHE A 321 17.94 15.19 -9.21
CA PHE A 321 19.11 14.32 -9.26
C PHE A 321 18.68 12.87 -9.51
N SER A 322 19.41 12.20 -10.38
CA SER A 322 19.30 10.75 -10.62
C SER A 322 20.25 9.96 -9.72
N SER A 323 21.36 10.59 -9.31
CA SER A 323 22.31 10.02 -8.36
C SER A 323 22.89 11.12 -7.49
N VAL A 324 23.06 10.81 -6.23
CA VAL A 324 23.75 11.64 -5.23
C VAL A 324 24.82 10.75 -4.59
N ASN A 325 26.07 11.17 -4.63
CA ASN A 325 27.16 10.48 -3.96
C ASN A 325 27.86 11.45 -3.02
N VAL A 326 27.94 11.10 -1.74
CA VAL A 326 28.64 11.89 -0.70
C VAL A 326 29.88 11.10 -0.31
N GLY A 327 31.00 11.41 -0.94
CA GLY A 327 32.31 10.85 -0.63
C GLY A 327 32.98 11.62 0.50
N MET A 328 33.70 10.89 1.33
CA MET A 328 34.53 11.46 2.40
C MET A 328 35.97 11.04 2.12
N THR A 329 36.91 11.99 2.24
CA THR A 329 38.35 11.75 2.04
C THR A 329 39.12 12.41 3.16
N GLN A 330 40.02 11.67 3.80
CA GLN A 330 40.92 12.21 4.79
C GLN A 330 41.92 13.17 4.10
N THR A 331 42.05 14.37 4.62
CA THR A 331 42.92 15.42 4.08
C THR A 331 44.08 15.73 5.00
N ASP A 332 43.96 15.43 6.28
CA ASP A 332 45.00 15.65 7.29
C ASP A 332 44.83 14.57 8.40
N THR A 333 45.73 14.54 9.35
CA THR A 333 45.76 13.56 10.44
C THR A 333 44.40 13.39 11.14
N ASN A 334 43.64 14.48 11.31
CA ASN A 334 42.34 14.47 11.99
C ASN A 334 41.24 15.26 11.24
N LYS A 335 41.40 15.44 9.92
CA LYS A 335 40.45 16.19 9.10
C LYS A 335 39.95 15.37 7.93
N VAL A 336 38.68 15.53 7.62
CA VAL A 336 38.00 14.90 6.48
C VAL A 336 37.27 15.94 5.64
N SER A 337 37.49 15.86 4.33
CA SER A 337 36.77 16.67 3.35
C SER A 337 35.68 15.88 2.68
N SER A 338 34.53 16.55 2.44
CA SER A 338 33.39 15.97 1.74
C SER A 338 33.37 16.37 0.27
N SER A 339 33.26 15.40 -0.62
CA SER A 339 32.98 15.60 -2.04
C SER A 339 31.59 15.07 -2.39
N ILE A 340 30.67 15.98 -2.71
CA ILE A 340 29.29 15.66 -3.06
C ILE A 340 29.18 15.70 -4.60
N ALA A 341 29.04 14.54 -5.23
CA ALA A 341 28.84 14.43 -6.67
C ALA A 341 27.36 14.21 -7.00
N LEU A 342 26.81 15.09 -7.83
CA LEU A 342 25.39 15.11 -8.20
C LEU A 342 25.23 14.86 -9.69
N THR A 343 24.40 13.88 -10.07
CA THR A 343 24.08 13.59 -11.47
C THR A 343 22.66 14.07 -11.77
N GLN A 344 22.50 14.83 -12.85
CA GLN A 344 21.21 15.41 -13.24
C GLN A 344 20.24 14.35 -13.77
N SER A 345 18.98 14.42 -13.34
CA SER A 345 17.86 13.66 -13.94
C SER A 345 17.24 14.42 -15.12
N LYS A 346 16.33 13.76 -15.87
CA LYS A 346 15.49 14.47 -16.85
C LYS A 346 14.65 15.53 -16.13
N MET A 347 14.77 16.80 -16.57
CA MET A 347 14.13 17.95 -15.92
C MET A 347 12.65 18.05 -16.24
N GLN A 348 12.24 17.63 -17.42
CA GLN A 348 10.85 17.76 -17.89
C GLN A 348 10.44 16.55 -18.69
N GLY A 349 9.15 16.31 -18.79
CA GLY A 349 8.60 15.22 -19.57
C GLY A 349 7.10 15.17 -19.53
N PHE A 350 6.54 14.26 -20.31
CA PHE A 350 5.13 13.95 -20.33
C PHE A 350 4.90 12.57 -19.72
N LYS A 351 3.79 12.42 -19.03
CA LYS A 351 3.27 11.16 -18.53
C LYS A 351 1.86 10.97 -19.07
N VAL A 352 1.63 9.86 -19.77
CA VAL A 352 0.32 9.49 -20.28
C VAL A 352 -0.14 8.27 -19.48
N ASN A 353 -1.31 8.39 -18.86
CA ASN A 353 -1.98 7.29 -18.19
C ASN A 353 -3.32 7.05 -18.91
N LEU A 354 -3.68 5.80 -19.07
CA LEU A 354 -5.00 5.38 -19.53
C LEU A 354 -5.53 4.36 -18.53
N GLU A 355 -6.58 4.73 -17.83
CA GLU A 355 -7.25 3.84 -16.89
C GLU A 355 -8.59 3.40 -17.47
N THR A 356 -8.92 2.15 -17.27
CA THR A 356 -10.24 1.62 -17.56
C THR A 356 -10.86 1.11 -16.27
N SER A 357 -12.14 1.36 -16.09
CA SER A 357 -12.87 0.94 -14.89
C SER A 357 -14.19 0.29 -15.31
N ILE A 358 -14.58 -0.73 -14.57
CA ILE A 358 -15.93 -1.26 -14.62
C ILE A 358 -16.47 -1.10 -13.21
N ASN A 359 -17.44 -0.22 -13.05
CA ASN A 359 -18.07 -0.13 -11.76
C ASN A 359 -19.24 -1.13 -11.69
N SER A 360 -19.61 -1.38 -10.48
CA SER A 360 -20.62 -2.37 -10.16
C SER A 360 -22.06 -1.93 -10.50
N THR A 361 -22.27 -0.68 -10.89
CA THR A 361 -23.56 -0.21 -11.45
C THR A 361 -23.68 -0.51 -12.95
N GLY A 362 -22.72 -1.25 -13.52
CA GLY A 362 -22.66 -1.59 -14.94
C GLY A 362 -22.09 -0.49 -15.83
N LEU A 363 -21.58 0.60 -15.26
CA LEU A 363 -20.88 1.64 -16.00
C LEU A 363 -19.47 1.17 -16.34
N PHE A 364 -19.13 1.20 -17.61
CA PHE A 364 -17.78 1.06 -18.12
C PHE A 364 -17.15 2.45 -18.24
N GLY A 365 -15.98 2.63 -17.66
CA GLY A 365 -15.27 3.90 -17.64
C GLY A 365 -13.93 3.83 -18.38
N VAL A 366 -13.59 4.90 -19.06
CA VAL A 366 -12.26 5.13 -19.66
C VAL A 366 -11.78 6.50 -19.20
N SER A 367 -10.60 6.53 -18.56
CA SER A 367 -10.04 7.75 -17.97
C SER A 367 -8.65 8.03 -18.55
N PRO A 368 -8.54 8.72 -19.70
CA PRO A 368 -7.26 9.22 -20.19
C PRO A 368 -6.76 10.39 -19.34
N GLN A 369 -5.47 10.39 -19.05
CA GLN A 369 -4.80 11.49 -18.36
C GLN A 369 -3.46 11.78 -19.03
N ILE A 370 -3.21 13.05 -19.30
CA ILE A 370 -1.93 13.55 -19.80
C ILE A 370 -1.40 14.55 -18.78
N SER A 371 -0.16 14.36 -18.34
CA SER A 371 0.48 15.27 -17.40
C SER A 371 1.84 15.69 -17.95
N TYR A 372 2.09 17.01 -17.91
CA TYR A 372 3.41 17.58 -18.12
C TYR A 372 4.04 17.88 -16.76
N TYR A 373 5.32 17.57 -16.60
CA TYR A 373 6.05 17.94 -15.41
C TYR A 373 7.37 18.67 -15.75
N HIS A 374 7.75 19.60 -14.85
CA HIS A 374 9.06 20.26 -14.83
C HIS A 374 9.58 20.30 -13.41
N LYS A 375 10.78 19.74 -13.17
CA LYS A 375 11.31 19.48 -11.83
C LYS A 375 12.12 20.63 -11.21
N ASN A 376 12.33 21.72 -11.93
CA ASN A 376 13.19 22.83 -11.48
C ASN A 376 12.73 24.15 -12.11
N ILE A 377 11.46 24.49 -11.97
CA ILE A 377 10.84 25.61 -12.69
C ILE A 377 11.43 26.96 -12.28
N PHE A 378 11.76 27.14 -10.99
CA PHE A 378 12.34 28.38 -10.43
C PHE A 378 13.80 28.19 -9.98
N ARG A 379 14.50 27.17 -10.45
CA ARG A 379 15.92 26.87 -10.12
C ARG A 379 16.15 26.52 -8.64
N GLY A 380 15.15 26.00 -7.94
CA GLY A 380 15.25 25.58 -6.55
C GLY A 380 14.78 24.14 -6.31
N GLY A 381 14.63 23.36 -7.39
CA GLY A 381 14.10 22.02 -7.31
C GLY A 381 12.59 21.97 -7.17
N GLU A 382 11.91 23.06 -7.48
CA GLU A 382 10.45 23.14 -7.46
C GLU A 382 9.85 22.34 -8.60
N TRP A 383 8.89 21.48 -8.25
CA TRP A 383 8.20 20.62 -9.21
C TRP A 383 6.88 21.23 -9.64
N LEU A 384 6.79 21.59 -10.92
CA LEU A 384 5.54 21.94 -11.57
C LEU A 384 4.94 20.67 -12.20
N ASN A 385 3.65 20.46 -11.98
CA ASN A 385 2.86 19.43 -12.64
C ASN A 385 1.59 20.06 -13.21
N LEU A 386 1.41 19.96 -14.52
CA LEU A 386 0.20 20.34 -15.22
C LEU A 386 -0.48 19.06 -15.71
N SER A 387 -1.75 18.86 -15.38
CA SER A 387 -2.46 17.64 -15.71
C SER A 387 -3.81 17.95 -16.33
N PHE A 388 -4.12 17.26 -17.42
CA PHE A 388 -5.43 17.21 -18.03
C PHE A 388 -5.95 15.79 -17.94
N MET A 389 -7.19 15.61 -17.48
CA MET A 389 -7.85 14.32 -17.39
C MET A 389 -9.25 14.35 -17.98
N GLY A 390 -9.64 13.25 -18.60
CA GLY A 390 -11.02 12.93 -18.94
C GLY A 390 -11.46 11.68 -18.17
N ASN A 391 -12.74 11.56 -17.88
CA ASN A 391 -13.33 10.34 -17.35
C ASN A 391 -14.71 10.17 -18.01
N PHE A 392 -14.81 9.17 -18.89
CA PHE A 392 -15.99 8.89 -19.68
C PHE A 392 -16.58 7.59 -19.18
N GLN A 393 -17.78 7.64 -18.63
CA GLN A 393 -18.48 6.47 -18.15
C GLN A 393 -19.78 6.28 -18.92
N PHE A 394 -20.03 5.06 -19.33
CA PHE A 394 -21.23 4.72 -20.10
C PHE A 394 -21.74 3.31 -19.75
N ARG A 395 -23.04 3.14 -19.83
CA ARG A 395 -23.73 1.87 -19.62
C ARG A 395 -24.42 1.47 -20.92
N PHE A 396 -24.04 0.31 -21.44
CA PHE A 396 -24.49 -0.14 -22.76
C PHE A 396 -25.99 -0.47 -22.84
N ASN A 397 -26.66 -0.72 -21.70
CA ASN A 397 -28.03 -1.22 -21.71
C ASN A 397 -29.09 -0.12 -21.82
N ASP A 398 -28.82 1.09 -21.37
CA ASP A 398 -29.80 2.18 -21.22
C ASP A 398 -29.26 3.57 -21.59
N ASN A 399 -28.14 3.62 -22.31
CA ASN A 399 -27.48 4.83 -22.76
C ASN A 399 -27.14 5.86 -21.67
N VAL A 400 -27.05 5.43 -20.41
CA VAL A 400 -26.63 6.29 -19.33
C VAL A 400 -25.16 6.65 -19.51
N ARG A 401 -24.87 7.94 -19.47
CA ARG A 401 -23.54 8.51 -19.69
C ARG A 401 -23.17 9.49 -18.58
N SER A 402 -21.93 9.49 -18.18
CA SER A 402 -21.36 10.48 -17.29
C SER A 402 -19.97 10.87 -17.80
N ASP A 403 -19.77 12.14 -18.05
CA ASP A 403 -18.54 12.71 -18.59
C ASP A 403 -17.92 13.66 -17.57
N GLU A 404 -16.61 13.57 -17.41
CA GLU A 404 -15.86 14.44 -16.51
C GLU A 404 -14.58 14.91 -17.18
N PHE A 405 -14.26 16.20 -17.06
CA PHE A 405 -13.04 16.81 -17.54
C PHE A 405 -12.38 17.56 -16.40
N GLY A 406 -11.09 17.35 -16.22
CA GLY A 406 -10.32 18.01 -15.17
C GLY A 406 -9.03 18.60 -15.69
N VAL A 407 -8.73 19.83 -15.22
CA VAL A 407 -7.43 20.48 -15.43
C VAL A 407 -6.85 20.78 -14.06
N SER A 408 -5.58 20.49 -13.84
CA SER A 408 -4.93 20.86 -12.60
C SER A 408 -3.50 21.35 -12.82
N ALA A 409 -3.11 22.35 -12.03
CA ALA A 409 -1.76 22.85 -11.91
C ALA A 409 -1.29 22.66 -10.46
N GLY A 410 -0.20 21.95 -10.28
CA GLY A 410 0.42 21.69 -8.97
C GLY A 410 1.84 22.21 -8.95
N LEU A 411 2.22 22.87 -7.87
CA LEU A 411 3.56 23.36 -7.61
C LEU A 411 4.02 22.85 -6.25
N SER A 412 5.09 22.05 -6.24
CA SER A 412 5.66 21.48 -5.03
C SER A 412 7.04 22.06 -4.77
N PHE A 413 7.22 22.65 -3.61
CA PHE A 413 8.50 23.21 -3.15
C PHE A 413 9.18 22.20 -2.23
N PRO A 414 10.46 21.84 -2.45
CA PRO A 414 11.19 20.91 -1.57
C PRO A 414 11.65 21.62 -0.28
N LYS A 415 10.80 22.38 0.32
CA LYS A 415 11.04 23.11 1.56
C LYS A 415 9.72 23.38 2.30
N PHE A 416 9.80 23.57 3.59
CA PHE A 416 8.71 24.06 4.41
C PHE A 416 8.64 25.59 4.31
N PHE A 417 7.82 26.11 3.45
CA PHE A 417 7.64 27.56 3.34
C PHE A 417 6.70 28.09 4.45
N PRO A 418 7.03 29.14 5.19
CA PRO A 418 8.13 30.09 4.97
C PRO A 418 9.44 29.81 5.74
N LEU A 419 9.55 28.68 6.46
CA LEU A 419 10.66 28.44 7.38
C LEU A 419 11.95 27.98 6.68
N PRO A 420 13.14 28.32 7.24
CA PRO A 420 14.43 27.94 6.65
C PRO A 420 14.75 26.46 6.89
N TYR A 421 15.55 25.85 6.01
CA TYR A 421 15.98 24.45 6.06
C TYR A 421 16.63 24.02 7.39
N ARG A 422 17.38 24.94 8.02
CA ARG A 422 18.13 24.68 9.27
C ARG A 422 17.30 24.26 10.46
N LEU A 423 15.97 24.54 10.44
CA LEU A 423 15.07 24.13 11.51
C LEU A 423 14.69 22.66 11.47
N PHE A 424 14.99 21.97 10.39
CA PHE A 424 14.65 20.57 10.19
C PHE A 424 15.91 19.69 10.25
N LYS A 425 15.93 18.68 11.11
CA LYS A 425 17.10 17.82 11.31
C LYS A 425 17.17 16.69 10.27
N GLU A 426 16.14 15.85 10.14
CA GLU A 426 16.17 14.64 9.31
C GLU A 426 15.47 14.85 7.96
N ALA A 427 14.17 15.09 7.98
CA ALA A 427 13.33 15.22 6.79
C ALA A 427 12.77 16.64 6.68
N ILE A 428 12.77 17.19 5.47
CA ILE A 428 12.20 18.50 5.19
C ILE A 428 10.82 18.28 4.59
N PRO A 429 9.75 18.81 5.22
CA PRO A 429 8.42 18.80 4.61
C PRO A 429 8.40 19.54 3.28
N ARG A 430 7.66 19.02 2.32
CA ARG A 430 7.35 19.75 1.07
C ARG A 430 6.18 20.68 1.28
N THR A 431 6.22 21.82 0.63
CA THR A 431 5.07 22.70 0.52
C THR A 431 4.43 22.49 -0.83
N ASP A 432 3.14 22.18 -0.85
CA ASP A 432 2.38 21.91 -2.07
C ASP A 432 1.29 22.96 -2.24
N VAL A 433 1.24 23.54 -3.44
CA VAL A 433 0.16 24.44 -3.89
C VAL A 433 -0.48 23.79 -5.10
N LYS A 434 -1.77 23.58 -5.06
CA LYS A 434 -2.51 22.99 -6.18
C LYS A 434 -3.74 23.82 -6.49
N LEU A 435 -3.95 24.06 -7.77
CA LEU A 435 -5.17 24.61 -8.33
C LEU A 435 -5.78 23.59 -9.29
N SER A 436 -7.08 23.38 -9.23
CA SER A 436 -7.78 22.49 -10.14
C SER A 436 -9.17 23.00 -10.49
N TYR A 437 -9.56 22.72 -11.71
CA TYR A 437 -10.90 22.88 -12.22
C TYR A 437 -11.41 21.52 -12.71
N ASN A 438 -12.62 21.17 -12.31
CA ASN A 438 -13.28 19.95 -12.71
C ASN A 438 -14.69 20.25 -13.20
N TYR A 439 -15.03 19.78 -14.39
CA TYR A 439 -16.36 19.83 -14.98
C TYR A 439 -16.91 18.42 -15.03
N GLN A 440 -18.10 18.19 -14.49
CA GLN A 440 -18.76 16.90 -14.46
C GLN A 440 -20.19 17.03 -14.99
N ASN A 441 -20.52 16.24 -16.00
CA ASN A 441 -21.86 16.08 -16.55
C ASN A 441 -22.39 14.68 -16.22
N ARG A 442 -23.49 14.63 -15.48
CA ARG A 442 -24.22 13.42 -15.09
C ARG A 442 -25.65 13.49 -15.59
N PRO A 443 -26.39 12.36 -15.64
CA PRO A 443 -27.80 12.36 -16.01
C PRO A 443 -28.64 13.30 -15.15
N GLU A 444 -28.31 13.39 -13.85
CA GLU A 444 -29.08 14.15 -12.88
C GLU A 444 -28.75 15.65 -12.87
N TYR A 445 -27.47 16.00 -13.10
CA TYR A 445 -27.01 17.39 -13.03
C TYR A 445 -25.66 17.58 -13.72
N THR A 446 -25.35 18.82 -14.00
CA THR A 446 -24.01 19.26 -14.38
C THR A 446 -23.41 20.11 -13.28
N ARG A 447 -22.11 19.97 -13.00
CA ARG A 447 -21.42 20.79 -11.99
C ARG A 447 -20.01 21.18 -12.41
N ASN A 448 -19.57 22.31 -11.90
CA ASN A 448 -18.17 22.73 -11.86
C ASN A 448 -17.63 22.67 -10.44
N ILE A 449 -16.37 22.29 -10.27
CA ILE A 449 -15.64 22.38 -9.02
C ILE A 449 -14.32 23.12 -9.29
N ILE A 450 -14.11 24.23 -8.61
CA ILE A 450 -12.83 24.92 -8.55
C ILE A 450 -12.22 24.63 -7.18
N SER A 451 -11.00 24.11 -7.17
CA SER A 451 -10.32 23.80 -5.90
C SER A 451 -8.93 24.43 -5.86
N ALA A 452 -8.60 25.05 -4.74
CA ALA A 452 -7.26 25.54 -4.44
C ALA A 452 -6.81 24.98 -3.08
N THR A 453 -5.61 24.41 -3.03
CA THR A 453 -5.04 23.85 -1.81
C THR A 453 -3.63 24.36 -1.58
N TYR A 454 -3.33 24.69 -0.34
CA TYR A 454 -2.00 24.99 0.16
C TYR A 454 -1.72 24.08 1.35
N GLY A 455 -0.59 23.36 1.33
CA GLY A 455 -0.33 22.42 2.40
C GLY A 455 1.09 21.91 2.43
N TYR A 456 1.29 20.97 3.35
CA TYR A 456 2.57 20.36 3.67
C TYR A 456 2.46 18.86 3.59
N THR A 457 3.46 18.25 2.97
CA THR A 457 3.57 16.77 2.89
C THR A 457 4.94 16.34 3.37
N GLY A 458 4.99 15.21 4.05
CA GLY A 458 6.25 14.65 4.51
C GLY A 458 6.14 13.18 4.87
N ASN A 459 7.32 12.56 4.95
CA ASN A 459 7.47 11.17 5.37
C ASN A 459 8.64 11.09 6.38
N ILE A 460 8.40 10.45 7.51
CA ILE A 460 9.40 10.25 8.56
C ILE A 460 9.71 8.76 8.64
N ARG A 461 10.99 8.40 8.39
CA ARG A 461 11.51 7.02 8.46
C ARG A 461 10.70 6.02 7.64
N GLU A 462 10.11 6.47 6.52
CA GLU A 462 9.28 5.66 5.62
C GLU A 462 8.03 5.01 6.26
N LYS A 463 7.79 5.25 7.53
CA LYS A 463 6.69 4.64 8.31
C LYS A 463 5.58 5.61 8.66
N PHE A 464 5.90 6.88 8.83
CA PHE A 464 4.92 7.91 9.17
C PHE A 464 4.82 8.93 8.06
N PHE A 465 3.69 8.94 7.37
CA PHE A 465 3.37 9.87 6.29
C PHE A 465 2.31 10.84 6.75
N TYR A 466 2.47 12.12 6.44
CA TYR A 466 1.49 13.15 6.75
C TYR A 466 1.27 14.09 5.57
N GLN A 467 0.03 14.55 5.47
CA GLN A 467 -0.42 15.64 4.61
C GLN A 467 -1.25 16.57 5.46
N VAL A 468 -0.88 17.84 5.55
CA VAL A 468 -1.62 18.83 6.31
C VAL A 468 -1.91 20.01 5.37
N TYR A 469 -3.16 20.33 5.23
CA TYR A 469 -3.63 21.44 4.40
C TYR A 469 -4.21 22.53 5.30
N PRO A 470 -3.42 23.52 5.71
CA PRO A 470 -3.91 24.67 6.48
C PRO A 470 -4.98 25.45 5.72
N MET A 471 -4.95 25.44 4.39
CA MET A 471 -5.93 26.11 3.56
C MET A 471 -6.39 25.22 2.40
N GLN A 472 -7.69 25.02 2.35
CA GLN A 472 -8.40 24.38 1.24
C GLN A 472 -9.59 25.24 0.87
N ILE A 473 -9.72 25.55 -0.40
CA ILE A 473 -10.86 26.26 -0.97
C ILE A 473 -11.51 25.34 -1.99
N ASN A 474 -12.82 25.14 -1.89
CA ASN A 474 -13.61 24.51 -2.94
C ASN A 474 -14.82 25.39 -3.24
N ILE A 475 -15.07 25.63 -4.51
CA ILE A 475 -16.24 26.33 -5.02
C ILE A 475 -16.98 25.34 -5.90
N VAL A 476 -18.19 24.99 -5.51
CA VAL A 476 -19.03 24.01 -6.22
C VAL A 476 -20.27 24.71 -6.73
N ASN A 477 -20.45 24.69 -8.06
CA ASN A 477 -21.62 25.21 -8.71
C ASN A 477 -22.33 24.09 -9.48
N LEU A 478 -23.61 23.89 -9.17
CA LEU A 478 -24.51 22.98 -9.87
C LEU A 478 -25.40 23.76 -10.83
N PHE A 479 -25.62 23.21 -11.99
CA PHE A 479 -26.48 23.75 -13.02
C PHE A 479 -27.03 22.65 -13.93
N ASN A 480 -27.97 22.97 -14.80
CA ASN A 480 -28.63 22.02 -15.70
C ASN A 480 -29.15 20.76 -14.98
N MET A 481 -29.96 20.99 -13.91
CA MET A 481 -30.57 19.88 -13.19
C MET A 481 -31.72 19.28 -14.02
N ASP A 482 -31.81 17.94 -14.03
CA ASP A 482 -32.95 17.23 -14.59
C ASP A 482 -34.23 17.56 -13.78
N GLN A 483 -35.38 17.70 -14.44
CA GLN A 483 -36.62 18.12 -13.78
C GLN A 483 -37.06 17.13 -12.69
N VAL A 484 -36.97 15.84 -12.93
CA VAL A 484 -37.32 14.80 -11.94
C VAL A 484 -36.40 14.88 -10.74
N PHE A 485 -35.12 15.11 -10.96
CA PHE A 485 -34.16 15.32 -9.89
C PHE A 485 -34.42 16.60 -9.11
N TYR A 486 -34.71 17.71 -9.79
CA TYR A 486 -35.07 18.97 -9.17
C TYR A 486 -36.31 18.84 -8.28
N ASP A 487 -37.37 18.17 -8.75
CA ASP A 487 -38.59 17.93 -7.99
C ASP A 487 -38.32 17.05 -6.75
N THR A 488 -37.43 16.07 -6.87
CA THR A 488 -36.97 15.27 -5.73
C THR A 488 -36.27 16.12 -4.67
N LEU A 489 -35.37 17.03 -5.10
CA LEU A 489 -34.70 17.96 -4.18
C LEU A 489 -35.67 18.95 -3.54
N ALA A 490 -36.68 19.42 -4.27
CA ALA A 490 -37.69 20.32 -3.75
C ALA A 490 -38.49 19.70 -2.59
N ASN A 491 -38.74 18.39 -2.66
CA ASN A 491 -39.50 17.62 -1.67
C ASN A 491 -38.64 17.10 -0.50
N ASP A 492 -37.31 17.24 -0.57
CA ASP A 492 -36.39 16.83 0.48
C ASP A 492 -35.40 17.94 0.84
N PRO A 493 -35.66 18.71 1.92
CA PRO A 493 -34.78 19.79 2.35
C PRO A 493 -33.33 19.37 2.62
N PHE A 494 -33.13 18.16 3.11
CA PHE A 494 -31.78 17.64 3.38
C PHE A 494 -31.00 17.40 2.07
N LEU A 495 -31.61 16.73 1.10
CA LEU A 495 -31.00 16.52 -0.21
C LEU A 495 -30.76 17.86 -0.91
N ARG A 496 -31.75 18.77 -0.86
CA ARG A 496 -31.61 20.13 -1.42
C ARG A 496 -30.40 20.86 -0.84
N ASN A 497 -30.21 20.83 0.48
CA ASN A 497 -29.08 21.49 1.14
C ASN A 497 -27.74 20.78 0.85
N ALA A 498 -27.73 19.48 0.63
CA ALA A 498 -26.53 18.75 0.22
C ALA A 498 -26.12 18.98 -1.24
N TYR A 499 -27.13 19.21 -2.13
CA TYR A 499 -26.93 19.44 -3.57
C TYR A 499 -27.15 20.92 -3.97
N GLN A 500 -26.71 21.84 -3.16
CA GLN A 500 -26.70 23.28 -3.49
C GLN A 500 -25.30 23.76 -3.85
N ASN A 501 -25.25 24.95 -4.48
CA ASN A 501 -23.99 25.66 -4.64
C ASN A 501 -23.40 25.97 -3.27
N HIS A 502 -22.10 25.80 -3.11
CA HIS A 502 -21.44 26.08 -1.85
C HIS A 502 -19.99 26.52 -2.03
N PHE A 503 -19.51 27.24 -1.04
CA PHE A 503 -18.13 27.69 -0.93
C PHE A 503 -17.53 27.13 0.35
N ASP A 504 -16.48 26.31 0.20
CA ASP A 504 -15.75 25.75 1.33
C ASP A 504 -14.42 26.47 1.50
N LEU A 505 -14.19 27.08 2.64
CA LEU A 505 -12.86 27.49 3.09
C LEU A 505 -12.57 26.75 4.39
N GLY A 506 -11.55 25.92 4.36
CA GLY A 506 -11.25 25.08 5.49
C GLY A 506 -9.80 24.64 5.59
N SER A 507 -9.56 23.78 6.54
CA SER A 507 -8.30 23.09 6.79
C SER A 507 -8.56 21.59 6.81
N GLY A 508 -7.55 20.82 6.49
CA GLY A 508 -7.66 19.36 6.56
C GLY A 508 -6.31 18.69 6.60
N GLY A 509 -6.33 17.38 6.76
CA GLY A 509 -5.10 16.61 6.72
C GLY A 509 -5.32 15.11 6.83
N MET A 510 -4.25 14.38 6.56
CA MET A 510 -4.17 12.95 6.69
C MET A 510 -2.86 12.57 7.38
N LEU A 511 -2.98 11.70 8.37
CA LEU A 511 -1.85 11.04 9.01
C LEU A 511 -1.95 9.55 8.69
N TYR A 512 -0.87 8.96 8.24
CA TYR A 512 -0.76 7.53 7.98
C TYR A 512 0.48 6.98 8.64
N TYR A 513 0.31 5.91 9.39
CA TYR A 513 1.41 5.19 10.04
C TYR A 513 1.35 3.71 9.68
N THR A 514 2.51 3.11 9.42
CA THR A 514 2.63 1.67 9.21
C THR A 514 3.87 1.11 9.90
N THR A 515 3.78 -0.10 10.41
CA THR A 515 4.93 -0.80 10.99
C THR A 515 5.85 -1.42 9.93
N ASN A 516 5.34 -1.62 8.70
CA ASN A 516 6.10 -2.12 7.56
C ASN A 516 5.81 -1.25 6.32
N SER A 517 6.86 -0.69 5.73
CA SER A 517 6.81 0.19 4.54
C SER A 517 7.15 -0.51 3.23
N GLU A 518 7.40 -1.83 3.26
CA GLU A 518 7.68 -2.59 2.05
C GLU A 518 6.48 -2.58 1.09
N ALA A 519 6.74 -2.45 -0.20
CA ALA A 519 5.70 -2.49 -1.24
C ALA A 519 4.94 -3.84 -1.25
N ILE A 520 5.61 -4.94 -0.88
CA ILE A 520 5.04 -6.26 -0.68
C ILE A 520 5.49 -6.75 0.69
N PRO A 521 4.71 -6.51 1.76
CA PRO A 521 5.06 -6.91 3.11
C PRO A 521 5.22 -8.43 3.24
N ARG A 522 6.33 -8.86 3.81
CA ARG A 522 6.62 -10.27 4.11
C ARG A 522 6.43 -10.63 5.58
N THR A 523 6.33 -9.63 6.42
CA THR A 523 6.08 -9.77 7.86
C THR A 523 4.74 -9.19 8.23
N SER A 524 4.15 -9.67 9.31
CA SER A 524 2.89 -9.11 9.83
C SER A 524 3.04 -7.63 10.13
N PHE A 525 2.03 -6.85 9.77
CA PHE A 525 2.07 -5.39 9.94
C PHE A 525 0.73 -4.82 10.40
N PHE A 526 0.83 -3.63 10.97
CA PHE A 526 -0.30 -2.79 11.37
C PHE A 526 -0.19 -1.45 10.65
N TYR A 527 -1.32 -0.88 10.28
CA TYR A 527 -1.40 0.50 9.81
C TYR A 527 -2.59 1.23 10.40
N THR A 528 -2.45 2.54 10.54
CA THR A 528 -3.54 3.45 10.87
C THR A 528 -3.54 4.64 9.93
N ARG A 529 -4.72 5.10 9.56
CA ARG A 529 -4.93 6.31 8.78
C ARG A 529 -5.97 7.17 9.48
N LEU A 530 -5.62 8.39 9.79
CA LEU A 530 -6.52 9.41 10.31
C LEU A 530 -6.69 10.50 9.26
N GLN A 531 -7.91 10.89 8.97
CA GLN A 531 -8.24 12.02 8.11
C GLN A 531 -9.18 12.97 8.85
N LEU A 532 -8.92 14.27 8.73
CA LEU A 532 -9.74 15.32 9.32
C LEU A 532 -9.92 16.45 8.30
N ASP A 533 -11.15 16.90 8.14
CA ASP A 533 -11.54 18.07 7.33
C ASP A 533 -12.44 18.98 8.16
N ILE A 534 -12.13 20.26 8.20
CA ILE A 534 -12.88 21.30 8.94
C ILE A 534 -13.07 22.49 8.00
N ALA A 535 -14.27 22.96 7.82
CA ALA A 535 -14.56 24.12 6.96
C ALA A 535 -15.48 25.13 7.62
N GLY A 536 -15.41 26.39 7.17
CA GLY A 536 -16.34 27.48 7.48
C GLY A 536 -16.11 28.19 8.82
N ASN A 537 -15.28 27.69 9.73
CA ASN A 537 -15.11 28.26 11.07
C ASN A 537 -14.51 29.68 11.04
N ILE A 538 -13.51 29.91 10.19
CA ILE A 538 -12.91 31.24 10.02
C ILE A 538 -13.95 32.19 9.40
N LEU A 539 -14.69 31.72 8.40
CA LEU A 539 -15.73 32.57 7.74
C LEU A 539 -16.90 32.91 8.68
N SER A 540 -17.23 32.01 9.60
CA SER A 540 -18.33 32.21 10.55
C SER A 540 -18.08 33.41 11.48
N LEU A 541 -16.82 33.78 11.75
CA LEU A 541 -16.46 34.97 12.52
C LEU A 541 -16.90 36.29 11.82
N PHE A 542 -16.98 36.24 10.49
CA PHE A 542 -17.37 37.37 9.67
C PHE A 542 -18.84 37.34 9.23
N LYS A 543 -19.59 36.26 9.57
CA LYS A 543 -20.99 36.08 9.20
C LYS A 543 -21.91 37.27 9.53
N PRO A 544 -21.73 38.01 10.66
CA PRO A 544 -22.55 39.19 10.95
C PRO A 544 -22.45 40.32 9.90
N ALA A 545 -21.27 40.43 9.26
CA ALA A 545 -20.99 41.46 8.24
C ALA A 545 -21.25 40.97 6.79
N MET A 546 -21.61 39.69 6.60
CA MET A 546 -21.87 39.13 5.28
C MET A 546 -23.30 39.35 4.81
N ARG A 547 -23.49 39.35 3.49
CA ARG A 547 -24.83 39.17 2.90
C ARG A 547 -25.38 37.80 3.32
N LYS A 548 -26.68 37.73 3.55
CA LYS A 548 -27.37 36.51 3.93
C LYS A 548 -28.37 36.12 2.85
N ASP A 549 -28.53 34.78 2.66
CA ASP A 549 -29.60 34.26 1.82
C ASP A 549 -30.97 34.30 2.54
N ALA A 550 -32.02 33.81 1.89
CA ALA A 550 -33.37 33.74 2.46
C ALA A 550 -33.45 32.86 3.74
N ASN A 551 -32.49 31.93 3.94
CA ASN A 551 -32.42 31.05 5.11
C ASN A 551 -31.50 31.59 6.21
N GLY A 552 -30.95 32.81 6.05
CA GLY A 552 -30.04 33.44 7.01
C GLY A 552 -28.60 32.93 6.94
N SER A 553 -28.23 32.17 5.90
CA SER A 553 -26.86 31.68 5.70
C SER A 553 -25.99 32.80 5.11
N GLY A 554 -24.80 33.00 5.67
CA GLY A 554 -23.82 33.93 5.16
C GLY A 554 -23.28 33.50 3.79
N MET A 555 -23.11 34.46 2.88
CA MET A 555 -22.73 34.21 1.50
C MET A 555 -21.40 34.86 1.14
N ILE A 556 -20.64 34.21 0.25
CA ILE A 556 -19.46 34.73 -0.43
C ILE A 556 -19.73 34.65 -1.93
N TRP A 557 -19.61 35.75 -2.66
CA TRP A 557 -19.90 35.83 -4.10
C TRP A 557 -21.25 35.17 -4.47
N ASP A 558 -22.31 35.53 -3.72
CA ASP A 558 -23.66 34.98 -3.87
C ASP A 558 -23.78 33.46 -3.68
N THR A 559 -22.81 32.83 -3.05
CA THR A 559 -22.78 31.39 -2.73
C THR A 559 -22.69 31.20 -1.21
N PRO A 560 -23.57 30.41 -0.57
CA PRO A 560 -23.48 30.12 0.86
C PRO A 560 -22.20 29.35 1.17
N PHE A 561 -21.52 29.71 2.28
CA PHE A 561 -20.36 28.95 2.70
C PHE A 561 -20.75 27.75 3.57
N SER A 562 -20.06 26.63 3.37
CA SER A 562 -20.26 25.43 4.18
C SER A 562 -19.53 25.54 5.50
N GLN A 563 -20.18 25.05 6.58
CA GLN A 563 -19.57 24.96 7.90
C GLN A 563 -19.78 23.55 8.46
N PHE A 564 -18.68 22.78 8.55
CA PHE A 564 -18.68 21.38 8.98
C PHE A 564 -17.37 20.93 9.59
N VAL A 565 -17.45 19.81 10.32
CA VAL A 565 -16.29 18.96 10.69
C VAL A 565 -16.53 17.55 10.19
N ARG A 566 -15.49 16.91 9.63
CA ARG A 566 -15.51 15.53 9.14
C ARG A 566 -14.23 14.84 9.55
N GLY A 567 -14.37 13.69 10.20
CA GLY A 567 -13.26 12.85 10.60
C GLY A 567 -13.43 11.41 10.10
N GLU A 568 -12.31 10.74 9.79
CA GLU A 568 -12.29 9.33 9.44
C GLU A 568 -11.04 8.67 10.02
N ILE A 569 -11.17 7.52 10.64
CA ILE A 569 -10.08 6.68 11.10
C ILE A 569 -10.18 5.30 10.48
N THR A 570 -9.06 4.80 9.97
CA THR A 570 -8.92 3.43 9.49
C THR A 570 -7.83 2.75 10.29
N LEU A 571 -8.13 1.58 10.84
CA LEU A 571 -7.19 0.70 11.52
C LEU A 571 -7.10 -0.61 10.73
N GLY A 572 -5.90 -1.04 10.41
CA GLY A 572 -5.69 -2.29 9.67
C GLY A 572 -4.58 -3.13 10.27
N LYS A 573 -4.80 -4.42 10.35
CA LYS A 573 -3.80 -5.40 10.78
C LYS A 573 -3.77 -6.56 9.82
N THR A 574 -2.58 -6.96 9.40
CA THR A 574 -2.37 -8.15 8.59
C THR A 574 -1.41 -9.07 9.32
N TRP A 575 -1.83 -10.30 9.57
CA TRP A 575 -1.01 -11.38 10.07
C TRP A 575 -0.60 -12.26 8.91
N ILE A 576 0.69 -12.45 8.72
CA ILE A 576 1.27 -13.31 7.68
C ILE A 576 1.79 -14.56 8.36
N PHE A 577 1.45 -15.73 7.84
CA PHE A 577 1.80 -17.01 8.41
C PHE A 577 1.76 -18.11 7.35
N GLY A 578 2.00 -19.34 7.81
CA GLY A 578 1.96 -20.51 6.96
C GLY A 578 3.27 -20.76 6.20
N LYS A 579 3.28 -21.83 5.42
CA LYS A 579 4.46 -22.25 4.68
C LYS A 579 4.83 -21.23 3.61
N ASN A 580 6.07 -20.72 3.62
CA ASN A 580 6.59 -19.68 2.73
C ASN A 580 5.74 -18.39 2.76
N ASP A 581 5.20 -18.01 3.92
CA ASP A 581 4.36 -16.82 4.11
C ASP A 581 3.17 -16.77 3.12
N GLY A 582 2.71 -17.96 2.73
CA GLY A 582 1.69 -18.12 1.69
C GLY A 582 0.26 -17.90 2.16
N GLN A 583 0.05 -17.58 3.43
CA GLN A 583 -1.25 -17.34 4.04
C GLN A 583 -1.24 -16.03 4.83
N SER A 584 -2.36 -15.34 4.84
CA SER A 584 -2.53 -14.16 5.69
C SER A 584 -3.98 -13.94 6.09
N ILE A 585 -4.19 -13.35 7.26
CA ILE A 585 -5.46 -12.79 7.69
C ILE A 585 -5.28 -11.28 7.72
N ALA A 586 -6.07 -10.57 6.93
CA ALA A 586 -6.13 -9.12 6.94
C ALA A 586 -7.45 -8.67 7.55
N THR A 587 -7.38 -7.68 8.45
CA THR A 587 -8.53 -7.06 9.07
C THR A 587 -8.48 -5.56 8.87
N ARG A 588 -9.64 -4.94 8.75
CA ARG A 588 -9.80 -3.48 8.71
C ARG A 588 -11.02 -3.06 9.51
N LEU A 589 -10.87 -2.00 10.29
CA LEU A 589 -11.94 -1.25 10.92
C LEU A 589 -11.88 0.18 10.40
N LEU A 590 -12.99 0.68 9.85
CA LEU A 590 -13.13 2.04 9.35
C LEU A 590 -14.30 2.69 10.07
N MET A 591 -14.05 3.86 10.66
CA MET A 591 -15.04 4.69 11.35
C MET A 591 -14.93 6.12 10.85
N GLY A 592 -16.03 6.69 10.46
CA GLY A 592 -16.07 8.08 10.01
C GLY A 592 -17.36 8.77 10.47
N ALA A 593 -17.26 10.04 10.76
CA ALA A 593 -18.41 10.89 11.06
C ALA A 593 -18.15 12.32 10.56
N GLY A 594 -19.20 12.95 10.08
CA GLY A 594 -19.20 14.34 9.68
C GLY A 594 -20.45 15.03 10.20
N TYR A 595 -20.29 16.28 10.61
CA TYR A 595 -21.39 17.07 11.18
C TYR A 595 -21.37 18.49 10.62
N ALA A 596 -22.49 18.89 10.04
CA ALA A 596 -22.71 20.27 9.59
C ALA A 596 -23.33 21.08 10.72
N TYR A 597 -22.93 22.32 10.86
CA TYR A 597 -23.41 23.25 11.89
C TYR A 597 -23.31 24.69 11.45
N GLY A 598 -23.86 25.60 12.24
CA GLY A 598 -23.69 27.05 12.09
C GLY A 598 -24.29 27.63 10.80
N ASN A 599 -23.50 27.68 9.73
CA ASN A 599 -23.95 28.21 8.42
C ASN A 599 -24.52 27.11 7.50
N SER A 600 -24.36 25.83 7.86
CA SER A 600 -24.82 24.70 7.06
C SER A 600 -25.76 23.81 7.86
N SER A 601 -26.84 23.37 7.22
CA SER A 601 -27.80 22.41 7.78
C SER A 601 -27.57 20.96 7.31
N ALA A 602 -26.73 20.75 6.30
CA ALA A 602 -26.32 19.44 5.83
C ALA A 602 -24.85 19.49 5.37
N LEU A 603 -24.17 18.34 5.36
CA LEU A 603 -22.86 18.21 4.74
C LEU A 603 -22.99 18.41 3.23
N PRO A 604 -22.00 19.05 2.57
CA PRO A 604 -21.88 18.99 1.13
C PRO A 604 -21.85 17.55 0.62
N PHE A 605 -22.51 17.28 -0.48
CA PHE A 605 -22.66 15.93 -1.06
C PHE A 605 -21.33 15.17 -1.20
N GLU A 606 -20.26 15.84 -1.64
CA GLU A 606 -18.93 15.24 -1.81
C GLU A 606 -18.21 14.91 -0.50
N LYS A 607 -18.72 15.40 0.63
CA LYS A 607 -18.19 15.11 1.97
C LYS A 607 -18.92 14.00 2.70
N HIS A 608 -20.07 13.55 2.16
CA HIS A 608 -20.81 12.41 2.70
C HIS A 608 -19.99 11.10 2.59
N PHE A 609 -20.29 10.16 3.47
CA PHE A 609 -19.80 8.79 3.42
C PHE A 609 -20.73 7.92 2.59
N TYR A 610 -20.17 6.86 2.01
CA TYR A 610 -20.95 5.84 1.31
C TYR A 610 -20.39 4.45 1.59
N GLY A 611 -21.23 3.42 1.47
CA GLY A 611 -20.88 2.01 1.62
C GLY A 611 -21.02 1.24 0.31
N GLY A 612 -20.52 -0.02 0.33
CA GLY A 612 -20.56 -0.92 -0.82
C GLY A 612 -19.40 -0.76 -1.81
N GLY A 613 -19.25 -1.74 -2.67
CA GLY A 613 -18.22 -1.79 -3.70
C GLY A 613 -17.02 -2.66 -3.34
N ALA A 614 -16.11 -2.78 -4.30
CA ALA A 614 -14.98 -3.71 -4.26
C ALA A 614 -14.01 -3.54 -3.07
N ASN A 615 -13.95 -2.35 -2.45
CA ASN A 615 -13.05 -2.03 -1.34
C ASN A 615 -13.83 -1.71 -0.04
N SER A 616 -15.08 -2.11 0.06
CA SER A 616 -15.98 -1.81 1.17
C SER A 616 -16.81 -3.06 1.51
N LEU A 617 -18.15 -2.98 1.53
CA LEU A 617 -19.05 -4.10 1.71
C LEU A 617 -19.29 -4.80 0.37
N ARG A 618 -18.58 -5.88 0.11
CA ARG A 618 -18.52 -6.53 -1.20
C ARG A 618 -19.80 -7.29 -1.60
N GLY A 619 -20.78 -7.39 -0.72
CA GLY A 619 -22.13 -7.88 -1.07
C GLY A 619 -22.98 -6.86 -1.84
N TRP A 620 -22.57 -5.60 -1.90
CA TRP A 620 -23.29 -4.50 -2.52
C TRP A 620 -22.46 -3.77 -3.56
N GLN A 621 -23.17 -3.15 -4.49
CA GLN A 621 -22.60 -2.20 -5.42
C GLN A 621 -22.16 -0.92 -4.67
N ALA A 622 -21.26 -0.13 -5.25
CA ALA A 622 -20.89 1.14 -4.64
C ALA A 622 -22.11 2.06 -4.53
N ARG A 623 -22.26 2.70 -3.36
CA ARG A 623 -23.36 3.63 -3.06
C ARG A 623 -24.76 2.99 -3.11
N THR A 624 -24.87 1.72 -2.74
CA THR A 624 -26.17 1.02 -2.66
C THR A 624 -26.48 0.48 -1.27
N VAL A 625 -25.71 0.86 -0.25
CA VAL A 625 -25.91 0.47 1.15
C VAL A 625 -26.35 1.68 1.96
N GLY A 626 -27.35 1.50 2.79
CA GLY A 626 -27.84 2.52 3.73
C GLY A 626 -28.63 3.65 3.05
N PRO A 627 -28.81 4.77 3.72
CA PRO A 627 -28.47 4.98 5.13
C PRO A 627 -29.39 4.19 6.07
N GLY A 628 -28.79 3.65 7.14
CA GLY A 628 -29.50 2.94 8.18
C GLY A 628 -30.38 1.79 7.69
N LEU A 629 -31.68 1.86 7.96
CA LEU A 629 -32.70 0.92 7.51
C LEU A 629 -33.43 1.36 6.24
N ALA A 630 -33.13 2.57 5.73
CA ALA A 630 -33.85 3.17 4.61
C ALA A 630 -33.73 2.30 3.35
N PRO A 631 -34.81 2.15 2.57
CA PRO A 631 -34.78 1.46 1.30
C PRO A 631 -33.93 2.23 0.30
N MET A 632 -33.51 1.55 -0.77
CA MET A 632 -32.73 2.18 -1.84
C MET A 632 -33.55 3.28 -2.52
N ASP A 633 -32.98 4.49 -2.56
CA ASP A 633 -33.57 5.61 -3.28
C ASP A 633 -33.52 5.37 -4.80
N LYS A 634 -34.67 5.38 -5.44
CA LYS A 634 -34.83 5.17 -6.88
C LYS A 634 -34.85 6.47 -7.69
N SER A 635 -34.76 7.63 -7.04
CA SER A 635 -34.72 8.95 -7.70
C SER A 635 -33.44 9.18 -8.47
N PHE A 636 -32.38 8.41 -8.18
CA PHE A 636 -31.09 8.50 -8.86
C PHE A 636 -30.97 7.44 -9.94
N VAL A 637 -30.62 7.86 -11.15
CA VAL A 637 -30.29 6.98 -12.28
C VAL A 637 -29.01 6.18 -11.98
N ILE A 638 -28.03 6.84 -11.33
CA ILE A 638 -26.83 6.24 -10.78
C ILE A 638 -26.98 6.17 -9.25
N PRO A 639 -27.03 4.99 -8.63
CA PRO A 639 -27.25 4.85 -7.19
C PRO A 639 -26.36 5.76 -6.35
N ASN A 640 -26.95 6.39 -5.33
CA ASN A 640 -26.27 7.40 -4.54
C ASN A 640 -26.69 7.39 -3.05
N GLN A 641 -26.72 6.21 -2.43
CA GLN A 641 -26.94 6.07 -1.00
C GLN A 641 -25.72 6.60 -0.22
N THR A 642 -25.94 7.60 0.59
CA THR A 642 -24.89 8.29 1.38
C THR A 642 -25.39 8.60 2.79
N GLY A 643 -24.45 8.92 3.69
CA GLY A 643 -24.74 9.30 5.07
C GLY A 643 -23.65 10.17 5.68
N ASP A 644 -23.94 10.69 6.87
CA ASP A 644 -23.01 11.52 7.64
C ASP A 644 -22.06 10.71 8.49
N MET A 645 -22.39 9.46 8.79
CA MET A 645 -21.59 8.53 9.58
C MET A 645 -21.39 7.24 8.81
N ARG A 646 -20.24 6.61 9.00
CA ARG A 646 -19.88 5.31 8.43
C ARG A 646 -19.17 4.44 9.44
N LEU A 647 -19.52 3.17 9.49
CA LEU A 647 -18.81 2.15 10.24
C LEU A 647 -18.68 0.91 9.36
N GLU A 648 -17.45 0.41 9.20
CA GLU A 648 -17.18 -0.82 8.46
C GLU A 648 -16.13 -1.66 9.17
N ALA A 649 -16.36 -2.97 9.20
CA ALA A 649 -15.41 -3.99 9.63
C ALA A 649 -15.26 -5.03 8.51
N ASN A 650 -14.03 -5.36 8.17
CA ASN A 650 -13.70 -6.31 7.12
C ASN A 650 -12.68 -7.31 7.65
N ILE A 651 -12.85 -8.57 7.29
CA ILE A 651 -11.88 -9.64 7.52
C ILE A 651 -11.70 -10.44 6.24
N GLU A 652 -10.46 -10.76 5.89
CA GLU A 652 -10.13 -11.53 4.70
C GLU A 652 -9.01 -12.52 5.00
N TYR A 653 -9.28 -13.81 4.82
CA TYR A 653 -8.28 -14.86 4.81
C TYR A 653 -7.79 -15.07 3.38
N ARG A 654 -6.50 -14.94 3.16
CA ARG A 654 -5.81 -15.06 1.87
C ARG A 654 -4.92 -16.28 1.88
N PHE A 655 -4.90 -17.03 0.78
CA PHE A 655 -4.07 -18.24 0.66
C PHE A 655 -3.64 -18.48 -0.78
N ASN A 656 -2.43 -18.98 -0.95
CA ASN A 656 -1.93 -19.35 -2.26
C ASN A 656 -2.58 -20.68 -2.71
N ILE A 657 -3.02 -20.74 -3.97
CA ILE A 657 -3.59 -21.93 -4.58
C ILE A 657 -2.50 -22.67 -5.36
N PHE A 658 -2.08 -22.09 -6.46
CA PHE A 658 -0.96 -22.58 -7.27
C PHE A 658 -0.45 -21.48 -8.20
N TRP A 659 0.80 -21.60 -8.62
CA TRP A 659 1.46 -20.66 -9.52
C TRP A 659 1.30 -19.21 -9.02
N LYS A 660 0.59 -18.38 -9.76
CA LYS A 660 0.26 -16.99 -9.43
C LYS A 660 -1.18 -16.83 -8.92
N PHE A 661 -1.93 -17.92 -8.84
CA PHE A 661 -3.29 -17.89 -8.33
C PHE A 661 -3.31 -17.98 -6.82
N ALA A 662 -4.04 -17.07 -6.21
CA ALA A 662 -4.36 -17.09 -4.79
C ALA A 662 -5.88 -16.98 -4.59
N GLY A 663 -6.37 -17.56 -3.52
CA GLY A 663 -7.74 -17.48 -3.08
C GLY A 663 -7.90 -16.50 -1.94
N ALA A 664 -9.12 -16.01 -1.76
CA ALA A 664 -9.51 -15.31 -0.56
C ALA A 664 -10.94 -15.71 -0.15
N VAL A 665 -11.16 -15.79 1.15
CA VAL A 665 -12.50 -15.86 1.75
C VAL A 665 -12.64 -14.66 2.69
N PHE A 666 -13.77 -13.99 2.63
CA PHE A 666 -13.94 -12.75 3.36
C PHE A 666 -15.33 -12.61 3.96
N ALA A 667 -15.43 -11.77 4.99
CA ALA A 667 -16.67 -11.27 5.53
C ALA A 667 -16.54 -9.76 5.76
N ASP A 668 -17.59 -9.04 5.42
CA ASP A 668 -17.69 -7.60 5.59
C ASP A 668 -18.98 -7.26 6.33
N ALA A 669 -18.93 -6.28 7.24
CA ALA A 669 -20.07 -5.78 7.97
C ALA A 669 -19.98 -4.27 8.16
N GLY A 670 -21.09 -3.56 8.08
CA GLY A 670 -21.12 -2.11 8.27
C GLY A 670 -22.34 -1.44 7.66
N ASN A 671 -22.37 -0.13 7.72
CA ASN A 671 -23.39 0.69 7.08
C ASN A 671 -22.95 2.18 7.07
N VAL A 672 -23.78 3.02 6.49
CA VAL A 672 -23.76 4.48 6.66
C VAL A 672 -25.06 4.92 7.32
N TRP A 673 -25.03 6.06 8.01
CA TRP A 673 -26.22 6.62 8.70
C TRP A 673 -26.23 8.14 8.54
N THR A 674 -27.41 8.74 8.64
CA THR A 674 -27.55 10.18 8.84
C THR A 674 -27.47 10.52 10.33
N LEU A 675 -26.91 11.68 10.67
CA LEU A 675 -26.79 12.18 12.04
C LEU A 675 -27.78 13.32 12.33
N GLN A 676 -28.55 13.73 11.34
CA GLN A 676 -29.59 14.75 11.47
C GLN A 676 -30.95 14.12 11.15
N GLU A 677 -31.95 14.43 11.99
CA GLU A 677 -33.31 13.96 11.77
C GLU A 677 -33.96 14.68 10.58
N ARG A 678 -34.74 13.94 9.80
CA ARG A 678 -35.52 14.46 8.68
C ARG A 678 -36.97 14.60 9.08
N ASN A 679 -37.71 15.50 8.42
CA ASN A 679 -39.11 15.87 8.79
C ASN A 679 -40.19 14.81 8.52
N SER A 680 -39.85 13.57 8.17
CA SER A 680 -40.81 12.49 7.94
C SER A 680 -40.32 11.17 8.56
N GLU A 681 -41.25 10.35 9.09
CA GLU A 681 -40.92 9.06 9.72
C GLU A 681 -40.21 8.10 8.76
N GLU A 682 -40.60 8.00 7.48
CA GLU A 682 -39.97 7.18 6.48
C GLU A 682 -38.52 7.61 6.19
N LYS A 683 -38.25 8.93 6.21
CA LYS A 683 -36.91 9.48 5.99
C LYS A 683 -35.97 9.33 7.20
N ASN A 684 -36.56 9.10 8.39
CA ASN A 684 -35.82 8.85 9.62
C ASN A 684 -35.36 7.41 9.80
N GLU A 685 -35.69 6.48 8.91
CA GLU A 685 -35.12 5.14 8.88
C GLU A 685 -33.60 5.14 8.64
N GLY A 686 -33.06 6.18 8.00
CA GLY A 686 -31.63 6.40 7.82
C GLY A 686 -30.88 6.94 9.03
N PHE A 687 -31.60 7.45 10.03
CA PHE A 687 -31.01 8.11 11.20
C PHE A 687 -30.37 7.11 12.16
N PHE A 688 -29.19 7.45 12.69
CA PHE A 688 -28.47 6.61 13.64
C PHE A 688 -29.18 6.54 14.99
N ARG A 689 -29.54 5.33 15.42
CA ARG A 689 -30.14 5.06 16.72
C ARG A 689 -29.53 3.80 17.33
N TRP A 690 -29.16 3.87 18.60
CA TRP A 690 -28.55 2.73 19.29
C TRP A 690 -29.50 1.51 19.39
N ASN A 691 -30.79 1.72 19.55
CA ASN A 691 -31.81 0.64 19.67
C ASN A 691 -32.01 -0.12 18.34
N THR A 692 -31.73 0.50 17.20
CA THR A 692 -31.83 -0.13 15.87
C THR A 692 -30.47 -0.47 15.26
N PHE A 693 -29.38 -0.13 15.93
CA PHE A 693 -28.01 -0.28 15.40
C PHE A 693 -27.75 -1.70 14.86
N GLY A 694 -27.98 -2.75 15.66
CA GLY A 694 -27.76 -4.12 15.22
C GLY A 694 -28.60 -4.55 14.01
N LYS A 695 -29.83 -4.02 13.90
CA LYS A 695 -30.74 -4.29 12.77
C LYS A 695 -30.33 -3.53 11.50
N SER A 696 -29.57 -2.44 11.65
CA SER A 696 -29.11 -1.60 10.54
C SER A 696 -27.75 -2.02 9.98
N ILE A 697 -27.05 -2.97 10.58
CA ILE A 697 -25.76 -3.45 10.05
C ILE A 697 -25.98 -4.34 8.82
N ALA A 698 -25.49 -3.93 7.68
CA ALA A 698 -25.38 -4.76 6.48
C ALA A 698 -24.24 -5.75 6.64
N ALA A 699 -24.44 -7.02 6.29
CA ALA A 699 -23.42 -8.06 6.39
C ALA A 699 -23.38 -8.96 5.15
N ASN A 700 -22.17 -9.29 4.72
CA ASN A 700 -21.91 -10.23 3.62
C ASN A 700 -20.72 -11.12 3.91
N TRP A 701 -20.68 -12.26 3.24
CA TRP A 701 -19.48 -13.06 3.09
C TRP A 701 -19.20 -13.31 1.61
N GLY A 702 -18.05 -13.86 1.29
CA GLY A 702 -17.76 -14.14 -0.10
C GLY A 702 -16.42 -14.82 -0.31
N ALA A 703 -16.18 -15.12 -1.57
CA ALA A 703 -14.92 -15.69 -2.01
C ALA A 703 -14.35 -14.88 -3.18
N GLY A 704 -13.05 -14.90 -3.32
CA GLY A 704 -12.38 -14.18 -4.39
C GLY A 704 -11.18 -14.94 -4.94
N LEU A 705 -10.97 -14.76 -6.24
CA LEU A 705 -9.80 -15.25 -6.95
C LEU A 705 -8.83 -14.09 -7.17
N ARG A 706 -7.55 -14.36 -6.97
CA ARG A 706 -6.44 -13.41 -7.14
C ARG A 706 -5.47 -13.94 -8.18
N LEU A 707 -4.97 -13.08 -9.04
CA LEU A 707 -3.87 -13.38 -9.96
C LEU A 707 -2.74 -12.41 -9.69
N ASN A 708 -1.69 -12.90 -9.03
CA ASN A 708 -0.57 -12.11 -8.54
C ASN A 708 0.65 -12.25 -9.46
N PHE A 709 0.97 -11.17 -10.19
CA PHE A 709 2.16 -11.08 -11.04
C PHE A 709 3.40 -10.51 -10.32
N GLY A 710 3.28 -10.14 -9.04
CA GLY A 710 4.30 -9.44 -8.27
C GLY A 710 4.18 -7.91 -8.39
N PHE A 711 4.21 -7.38 -9.61
CA PHE A 711 4.00 -5.95 -9.88
C PHE A 711 2.53 -5.57 -10.07
N LEU A 712 1.64 -6.52 -10.30
CA LEU A 712 0.21 -6.35 -10.54
C LEU A 712 -0.58 -7.49 -9.90
N LEU A 713 -1.58 -7.16 -9.12
CA LEU A 713 -2.55 -8.11 -8.56
C LEU A 713 -3.92 -7.83 -9.17
N LEU A 714 -4.46 -8.79 -9.90
CA LEU A 714 -5.84 -8.75 -10.38
C LEU A 714 -6.71 -9.57 -9.43
N ARG A 715 -7.91 -9.10 -9.14
CA ARG A 715 -8.86 -9.83 -8.29
C ARG A 715 -10.27 -9.83 -8.86
N LEU A 716 -10.96 -10.93 -8.60
CA LEU A 716 -12.37 -11.10 -8.86
C LEU A 716 -13.03 -11.55 -7.55
N ASP A 717 -13.92 -10.75 -7.00
CA ASP A 717 -14.60 -10.99 -5.74
C ASP A 717 -16.10 -11.20 -5.97
N LEU A 718 -16.65 -12.29 -5.44
CA LEU A 718 -18.07 -12.58 -5.36
C LEU A 718 -18.52 -12.41 -3.90
N GLY A 719 -19.30 -11.38 -3.62
CA GLY A 719 -19.91 -11.13 -2.32
C GLY A 719 -21.37 -11.58 -2.30
N LEU A 720 -21.75 -12.30 -1.26
CA LEU A 720 -23.10 -12.82 -1.03
C LEU A 720 -23.69 -12.11 0.18
N LYS A 721 -24.85 -11.50 0.03
CA LYS A 721 -25.55 -10.81 1.13
C LYS A 721 -26.05 -11.82 2.17
N VAL A 722 -25.85 -11.49 3.45
CA VAL A 722 -26.35 -12.27 4.57
C VAL A 722 -27.44 -11.51 5.31
N HIS A 723 -27.19 -10.24 5.60
CA HIS A 723 -28.14 -9.34 6.25
C HIS A 723 -28.19 -8.03 5.48
N ASP A 724 -29.36 -7.70 4.94
CA ASP A 724 -29.61 -6.50 4.14
C ASP A 724 -30.66 -5.62 4.87
N PRO A 725 -30.21 -4.52 5.51
CA PRO A 725 -31.10 -3.68 6.33
C PRO A 725 -32.24 -3.01 5.54
N ALA A 726 -32.07 -2.81 4.24
CA ALA A 726 -33.05 -2.17 3.36
C ALA A 726 -34.23 -3.07 2.97
N ARG A 727 -34.16 -4.39 3.27
CA ARG A 727 -35.21 -5.36 2.95
C ARG A 727 -36.21 -5.47 4.09
N SER A 728 -37.45 -5.83 3.77
CA SER A 728 -38.48 -6.20 4.76
C SER A 728 -38.04 -7.44 5.54
N ASP A 729 -37.61 -8.50 4.82
CA ASP A 729 -36.97 -9.68 5.39
C ASP A 729 -35.44 -9.43 5.38
N LYS A 730 -34.91 -8.96 6.50
CA LYS A 730 -33.53 -8.48 6.62
C LYS A 730 -32.50 -9.59 6.42
N TRP A 731 -32.81 -10.84 6.75
CA TRP A 731 -31.95 -11.99 6.54
C TRP A 731 -32.12 -12.57 5.14
N VAL A 732 -31.05 -12.54 4.36
CA VAL A 732 -31.05 -13.06 2.98
C VAL A 732 -30.84 -14.57 2.99
N ARG A 733 -31.89 -15.33 2.69
CA ARG A 733 -31.82 -16.80 2.67
C ARG A 733 -30.88 -17.30 1.57
N PRO A 734 -30.23 -18.47 1.74
CA PRO A 734 -29.29 -19.03 0.77
C PRO A 734 -29.87 -19.27 -0.65
N ASP A 735 -31.18 -19.53 -0.76
CA ASP A 735 -31.85 -19.71 -2.05
C ASP A 735 -31.94 -18.40 -2.88
N LEU A 736 -31.69 -17.25 -2.24
CA LEU A 736 -31.66 -15.93 -2.87
C LEU A 736 -30.24 -15.48 -3.25
N TRP A 737 -29.18 -16.11 -2.77
CA TRP A 737 -27.80 -15.66 -2.97
C TRP A 737 -27.40 -15.51 -4.43
N PHE A 738 -27.88 -16.38 -5.31
CA PHE A 738 -27.57 -16.30 -6.75
C PHE A 738 -28.70 -15.71 -7.58
N LYS A 739 -29.71 -15.13 -6.94
CA LYS A 739 -30.77 -14.37 -7.61
C LYS A 739 -30.40 -12.88 -7.66
N ARG A 740 -31.16 -12.12 -8.46
CA ARG A 740 -31.00 -10.66 -8.54
C ARG A 740 -31.06 -10.05 -7.15
N ASP A 741 -30.12 -9.13 -6.86
CA ASP A 741 -29.95 -8.43 -5.58
C ASP A 741 -29.48 -9.27 -4.38
N GLY A 742 -29.14 -10.56 -4.55
CA GLY A 742 -28.56 -11.40 -3.50
C GLY A 742 -27.04 -11.42 -3.50
N TYR A 743 -26.38 -10.97 -4.59
CA TYR A 743 -24.92 -10.97 -4.73
C TYR A 743 -24.43 -9.74 -5.45
N ALA A 744 -23.11 -9.50 -5.32
CA ALA A 744 -22.38 -8.56 -6.15
C ALA A 744 -21.05 -9.19 -6.61
N LEU A 745 -20.68 -8.93 -7.86
CA LEU A 745 -19.43 -9.36 -8.45
C LEU A 745 -18.57 -8.11 -8.69
N HIS A 746 -17.32 -8.17 -8.23
CA HIS A 746 -16.39 -7.06 -8.33
C HIS A 746 -15.10 -7.50 -9.00
N PHE A 747 -14.68 -6.75 -9.99
CA PHE A 747 -13.31 -6.79 -10.52
C PHE A 747 -12.50 -5.69 -9.86
N GLY A 748 -11.25 -5.97 -9.52
CA GLY A 748 -10.38 -4.99 -8.88
C GLY A 748 -8.91 -5.22 -9.15
N VAL A 749 -8.12 -4.18 -8.92
CA VAL A 749 -6.66 -4.20 -8.99
C VAL A 749 -6.11 -3.91 -7.60
N GLY A 750 -5.12 -4.69 -7.15
CA GLY A 750 -4.59 -4.61 -5.79
C GLY A 750 -5.44 -5.31 -4.73
N TYR A 751 -4.97 -5.28 -3.49
CA TYR A 751 -5.76 -5.75 -2.34
C TYR A 751 -6.87 -4.75 -1.99
N PRO A 752 -8.00 -5.20 -1.40
CA PRO A 752 -9.10 -4.29 -1.05
C PRO A 752 -8.75 -3.35 0.12
N PHE A 753 -7.81 -3.75 0.96
CA PHE A 753 -7.30 -2.99 2.11
C PHE A 753 -5.97 -3.58 2.60
#